data_48e5aed80943f81c6a8f33e854f8c24e
#
_entry.id   48e5aed80943f81c6a8f33e854f8c24e
#
_cell.length_a   1.000
_cell.length_b   1.000
_cell.length_c   1.000
_cell.angle_alpha   90.00
_cell.angle_beta   90.00
_cell.angle_gamma   90.00
#
_symmetry.space_group_name_H-M   'P 1'
#
loop_
_entity.id
_entity.type
_entity.pdbx_description
1 polymer ?
#
loop_
_entity_poly.entity_id
_entity_poly.type
_entity_poly.pdbx_seq_one_letter_code
_entity_poly.pdbx_strand_id
1 'polypeptide(L)'
;MKIPVIRRPNPSPLFVGRKDVLDRLRKIFIHSTDSKLMLRCSCLLWGTGGIGKTQISLKFVEEMSGRLSHVFWVDAASEESITMSLRGISAAQASCLDDSVESVLQWMSSIQEEWLIVFDNTDNLPVYVVERFIPAGNRGNILITSRNRSMGRVVSSENIIEINEMEEADAITLLLKASCLDASAAQIEVAKDLVTELGCMPLAVDQAGAYIEARRCSLDKYLQHFSLHRQTLMSDSTFKGASNYDRTVYGTWDLSFEEIKKRGAIGQSNAAHAAILILCICAFYHHSNISKDIFQSAAEESGKYVVDSEVAEKLPLAMPSLDCTLLALDNNGHWDDFTFEQGIAVLLSFSLMKVDQSSEMMSVHPLVHSWSRERMTKSKQQEMYEMGSIILCCGISERLSSYDFGLRRLIFPHIKANESYGSQMGLTKKYYDDKWNNFIFVAREIGDWKHAEQLGVQVLDMRKKILDAEHPYTLESMANLATTYACGGKWNEAEQLEVQVLDLRKKLLGAEHPDTLLSMSNLGATYADKGWWNEAEQLEVQVLEMRKKILGAEHPDTLLSMGNLARTYADQGKWNEAEQLEVQVFDMRKKLLGAEHPDTLLIMSNLAATYSQKGRWSEAEQLHVQALDMKNKLLGVEHPDTLLSMGYLANIYADQGKLNEAEQLEVQVLDMRKKLLGVEHPDTLKSMANLARIYSDKGMWNKAEQLEVEVLDMRKKGLGAEHPGTLKGMANLARTYAGQGKWNEAEQLEVQVLDMRKKLLGAEHPDTLLSMGYLARTYADQGKKDEAEQLEVQVLDMRKKLLGVEHPDTLTNMANLARIYSDKGMWNKAEQLDVEVLDMRKKVLGAEHPGTLKGMANLARTYAGQEKWNEAEQLEVQVLDMRKKLLGAEHPDTLKSMANLARIRECGIKQSS
;
A
#
# COMPACT_ATOMS: atom_id res chain seq x y z
N MET A 1 -40.41 45.23 -29.54
CA MET A 1 -39.44 44.97 -28.43
C MET A 1 -38.06 45.12 -29.00
N LYS A 2 -37.19 45.96 -28.41
CA LYS A 2 -35.77 46.01 -28.83
C LYS A 2 -35.11 44.69 -28.44
N ILE A 3 -34.64 43.93 -29.40
CA ILE A 3 -33.84 42.72 -29.14
C ILE A 3 -32.54 43.14 -28.47
N PRO A 4 -32.23 42.61 -27.26
CA PRO A 4 -30.98 42.99 -26.61
C PRO A 4 -29.83 42.42 -27.44
N VAL A 5 -28.91 43.28 -27.84
CA VAL A 5 -27.63 42.85 -28.47
C VAL A 5 -26.84 42.12 -27.39
N ILE A 6 -26.65 40.81 -27.54
CA ILE A 6 -25.84 40.02 -26.62
C ILE A 6 -24.38 40.48 -26.79
N ARG A 7 -23.91 41.31 -25.85
CA ARG A 7 -22.49 41.72 -25.81
C ARG A 7 -21.66 40.57 -25.27
N ARG A 8 -20.59 40.27 -25.98
CA ARG A 8 -19.55 39.33 -25.51
C ARG A 8 -19.13 39.73 -24.11
N PRO A 9 -19.07 38.79 -23.12
CA PRO A 9 -18.49 39.10 -21.81
C PRO A 9 -16.98 39.42 -21.95
N ASN A 10 -16.43 40.16 -21.03
CA ASN A 10 -14.97 40.32 -20.95
C ASN A 10 -14.35 39.16 -20.16
N PRO A 11 -13.12 38.73 -20.47
CA PRO A 11 -12.43 37.76 -19.63
C PRO A 11 -12.21 38.29 -18.20
N SER A 12 -12.11 37.39 -17.24
CA SER A 12 -11.82 37.78 -15.85
C SER A 12 -10.51 38.56 -15.75
N PRO A 13 -10.47 39.71 -15.04
CA PRO A 13 -9.23 40.44 -14.78
C PRO A 13 -8.22 39.60 -13.96
N LEU A 14 -8.69 38.57 -13.27
CA LEU A 14 -7.87 37.66 -12.47
C LEU A 14 -7.43 36.41 -13.24
N PHE A 15 -7.58 36.36 -14.56
CA PHE A 15 -7.16 35.20 -15.36
C PHE A 15 -5.69 34.90 -15.14
N VAL A 16 -5.39 33.61 -14.78
CA VAL A 16 -4.04 33.11 -14.48
C VAL A 16 -3.82 31.78 -15.18
N GLY A 17 -2.60 31.53 -15.64
CA GLY A 17 -2.16 30.24 -16.19
C GLY A 17 -2.75 29.86 -17.53
N ARG A 18 -2.95 28.56 -17.76
CA ARG A 18 -3.57 27.99 -18.98
C ARG A 18 -2.80 28.26 -20.28
N LYS A 19 -1.52 28.56 -20.20
CA LYS A 19 -0.68 28.87 -21.36
C LYS A 19 -0.65 27.72 -22.36
N ASP A 20 -0.58 26.50 -21.87
CA ASP A 20 -0.61 25.24 -22.62
C ASP A 20 -1.86 25.12 -23.50
N VAL A 21 -3.03 25.39 -22.92
CA VAL A 21 -4.32 25.36 -23.66
C VAL A 21 -4.41 26.50 -24.68
N LEU A 22 -4.02 27.72 -24.29
CA LEU A 22 -3.99 28.87 -25.19
C LEU A 22 -3.01 28.65 -26.37
N ASP A 23 -1.84 28.08 -26.12
CA ASP A 23 -0.88 27.72 -27.18
C ASP A 23 -1.41 26.64 -28.10
N ARG A 24 -2.14 25.66 -27.57
CA ARG A 24 -2.80 24.63 -28.38
C ARG A 24 -3.92 25.22 -29.24
N LEU A 25 -4.75 26.11 -28.68
CA LEU A 25 -5.75 26.86 -29.45
C LEU A 25 -5.10 27.69 -30.56
N ARG A 26 -3.99 28.39 -30.27
CA ARG A 26 -3.24 29.13 -31.27
C ARG A 26 -2.75 28.22 -32.41
N LYS A 27 -2.21 27.04 -32.09
CA LYS A 27 -1.76 26.06 -33.08
C LYS A 27 -2.91 25.57 -33.96
N ILE A 28 -4.10 25.38 -33.43
CA ILE A 28 -5.29 24.93 -34.17
C ILE A 28 -5.81 26.03 -35.10
N PHE A 29 -5.93 27.27 -34.59
CA PHE A 29 -6.60 28.35 -35.34
C PHE A 29 -5.65 29.28 -36.09
N ILE A 30 -4.32 29.24 -35.85
CA ILE A 30 -3.33 30.04 -36.57
C ILE A 30 -2.60 29.14 -37.53
N HIS A 31 -3.05 29.10 -38.80
CA HIS A 31 -2.29 28.45 -39.83
C HIS A 31 -1.04 29.29 -40.21
N SER A 32 0.08 28.62 -40.51
CA SER A 32 1.24 29.28 -41.07
C SER A 32 0.83 29.96 -42.40
N THR A 33 1.35 31.15 -42.61
CA THR A 33 1.06 32.08 -43.76
C THR A 33 1.31 31.53 -45.15
N ASP A 34 1.76 30.26 -45.30
CA ASP A 34 2.16 29.66 -46.57
C ASP A 34 1.08 28.81 -47.27
N SER A 35 -0.08 28.55 -46.67
CA SER A 35 -1.15 27.81 -47.34
C SER A 35 -2.26 28.76 -47.84
N LYS A 36 -2.40 28.88 -49.18
CA LYS A 36 -3.45 29.68 -49.88
C LYS A 36 -4.88 29.18 -49.68
N LEU A 37 -5.14 28.18 -48.83
CA LEU A 37 -6.47 27.61 -48.56
C LEU A 37 -6.76 27.78 -47.06
N MET A 38 -7.51 28.83 -46.73
CA MET A 38 -8.09 28.98 -45.38
C MET A 38 -9.24 27.95 -45.23
N LEU A 39 -8.91 26.78 -44.69
CA LEU A 39 -9.89 25.75 -44.34
C LEU A 39 -10.46 26.05 -42.97
N ARG A 40 -11.74 25.78 -42.79
CA ARG A 40 -12.43 25.86 -41.46
C ARG A 40 -11.73 24.97 -40.44
N CYS A 41 -11.45 25.57 -39.27
CA CYS A 41 -11.02 24.83 -38.08
C CYS A 41 -12.12 24.81 -37.04
N SER A 42 -12.32 23.69 -36.42
CA SER A 42 -13.23 23.52 -35.28
C SER A 42 -12.51 22.92 -34.10
N CYS A 43 -12.85 23.40 -32.88
CA CYS A 43 -12.25 22.93 -31.64
C CYS A 43 -13.32 22.83 -30.54
N LEU A 44 -13.24 21.78 -29.74
CA LEU A 44 -14.04 21.58 -28.54
C LEU A 44 -13.17 21.75 -27.29
N LEU A 45 -13.57 22.65 -26.38
CA LEU A 45 -13.11 22.66 -24.99
C LEU A 45 -14.15 21.95 -24.13
N TRP A 46 -13.77 20.83 -23.52
CA TRP A 46 -14.67 20.09 -22.66
C TRP A 46 -14.07 19.88 -21.26
N GLY A 47 -14.90 19.63 -20.23
CA GLY A 47 -14.48 19.44 -18.86
C GLY A 47 -15.56 19.85 -17.86
N THR A 48 -15.32 19.62 -16.58
CA THR A 48 -16.26 19.89 -15.48
C THR A 48 -16.79 21.33 -15.45
N GLY A 49 -17.96 21.51 -14.81
CA GLY A 49 -18.51 22.86 -14.55
C GLY A 49 -17.59 23.65 -13.60
N GLY A 50 -17.33 24.92 -13.91
CA GLY A 50 -16.46 25.76 -13.08
C GLY A 50 -14.95 25.65 -13.38
N ILE A 51 -14.51 24.79 -14.33
CA ILE A 51 -13.10 24.57 -14.69
C ILE A 51 -12.48 25.71 -15.53
N GLY A 52 -13.29 26.65 -15.99
CA GLY A 52 -12.81 27.85 -16.69
C GLY A 52 -12.89 27.82 -18.22
N LYS A 53 -13.60 26.89 -18.86
CA LYS A 53 -13.75 26.78 -20.34
C LYS A 53 -14.13 28.10 -21.00
N THR A 54 -15.18 28.73 -20.51
CA THR A 54 -15.65 30.06 -20.99
C THR A 54 -14.58 31.14 -20.84
N GLN A 55 -13.85 31.16 -19.71
CA GLN A 55 -12.79 32.13 -19.46
C GLN A 55 -11.59 31.95 -20.40
N ILE A 56 -11.22 30.70 -20.68
CA ILE A 56 -10.19 30.37 -21.67
C ILE A 56 -10.60 30.84 -23.06
N SER A 57 -11.86 30.57 -23.47
CA SER A 57 -12.41 31.05 -24.74
C SER A 57 -12.40 32.58 -24.87
N LEU A 58 -12.82 33.28 -23.82
CA LEU A 58 -12.79 34.73 -23.78
C LEU A 58 -11.37 35.29 -23.86
N LYS A 59 -10.42 34.68 -23.13
CA LYS A 59 -9.01 35.10 -23.17
C LYS A 59 -8.37 34.83 -24.54
N PHE A 60 -8.65 33.68 -25.13
CA PHE A 60 -8.21 33.38 -26.49
C PHE A 60 -8.75 34.38 -27.52
N VAL A 61 -10.06 34.71 -27.46
CA VAL A 61 -10.68 35.70 -28.33
C VAL A 61 -10.07 37.10 -28.11
N GLU A 62 -9.77 37.51 -26.86
CA GLU A 62 -9.08 38.76 -26.58
C GLU A 62 -7.72 38.84 -27.25
N GLU A 63 -6.92 37.79 -27.16
CA GLU A 63 -5.59 37.69 -27.80
C GLU A 63 -5.65 37.70 -29.32
N MET A 64 -6.72 37.11 -29.89
CA MET A 64 -6.94 37.06 -31.35
C MET A 64 -7.63 38.27 -31.93
N SER A 65 -7.99 39.29 -31.14
CA SER A 65 -8.79 40.45 -31.52
C SER A 65 -8.17 41.27 -32.64
N GLY A 66 -6.86 41.29 -32.83
CA GLY A 66 -6.16 41.97 -33.89
C GLY A 66 -6.12 41.20 -35.23
N ARG A 67 -6.54 39.96 -35.25
CA ARG A 67 -6.49 39.08 -36.44
C ARG A 67 -7.88 38.74 -36.97
N LEU A 68 -8.84 38.48 -36.11
CA LEU A 68 -10.22 38.13 -36.46
C LEU A 68 -11.00 39.37 -36.90
N SER A 69 -11.59 39.35 -38.08
CA SER A 69 -12.46 40.42 -38.54
C SER A 69 -13.78 40.46 -37.79
N HIS A 70 -14.31 39.28 -37.45
CA HIS A 70 -15.55 39.12 -36.71
C HIS A 70 -15.44 38.02 -35.66
N VAL A 71 -16.04 38.24 -34.50
CA VAL A 71 -16.21 37.23 -33.45
C VAL A 71 -17.70 37.19 -33.09
N PHE A 72 -18.30 36.03 -33.23
CA PHE A 72 -19.70 35.79 -32.91
C PHE A 72 -19.78 34.94 -31.65
N TRP A 73 -20.35 35.52 -30.58
CA TRP A 73 -20.53 34.80 -29.33
C TRP A 73 -21.97 34.35 -29.20
N VAL A 74 -22.21 33.05 -29.12
CA VAL A 74 -23.53 32.42 -29.10
C VAL A 74 -23.69 31.70 -27.77
N ASP A 75 -24.66 32.07 -26.96
CA ASP A 75 -25.10 31.29 -25.82
C ASP A 75 -25.84 30.06 -26.32
N ALA A 76 -25.26 28.89 -26.09
CA ALA A 76 -25.76 27.61 -26.55
C ALA A 76 -26.35 26.73 -25.43
N ALA A 77 -26.90 27.36 -24.37
CA ALA A 77 -27.53 26.63 -23.27
C ALA A 77 -28.85 25.94 -23.67
N SER A 78 -29.55 26.48 -24.69
CA SER A 78 -30.75 25.87 -25.32
C SER A 78 -30.86 26.27 -26.80
N GLU A 79 -31.74 25.60 -27.55
CA GLU A 79 -32.04 25.96 -28.96
C GLU A 79 -32.61 27.36 -29.09
N GLU A 80 -33.43 27.78 -28.11
CA GLU A 80 -33.96 29.14 -28.05
C GLU A 80 -32.85 30.17 -27.82
N SER A 81 -31.87 29.89 -26.93
CA SER A 81 -30.74 30.78 -26.67
C SER A 81 -29.87 30.97 -27.92
N ILE A 82 -29.62 29.91 -28.65
CA ILE A 82 -28.89 29.97 -29.92
C ILE A 82 -29.63 30.86 -30.91
N THR A 83 -30.93 30.60 -31.08
CA THR A 83 -31.81 31.39 -31.99
C THR A 83 -31.82 32.87 -31.59
N MET A 84 -31.95 33.17 -30.31
CA MET A 84 -31.90 34.57 -29.82
C MET A 84 -30.53 35.23 -30.04
N SER A 85 -29.44 34.49 -29.82
CA SER A 85 -28.08 34.97 -30.04
C SER A 85 -27.83 35.31 -31.53
N LEU A 86 -28.25 34.43 -32.43
CA LEU A 86 -28.13 34.64 -33.85
C LEU A 86 -29.01 35.81 -34.38
N ARG A 87 -30.24 35.93 -33.90
CA ARG A 87 -31.10 37.09 -34.20
C ARG A 87 -30.51 38.41 -33.67
N GLY A 88 -29.86 38.38 -32.50
CA GLY A 88 -29.13 39.53 -31.99
C GLY A 88 -27.98 39.98 -32.91
N ILE A 89 -27.34 39.06 -33.60
CA ILE A 89 -26.29 39.34 -34.59
C ILE A 89 -26.93 40.05 -35.83
N SER A 90 -28.08 39.56 -36.30
CA SER A 90 -28.81 40.22 -37.39
C SER A 90 -29.16 41.68 -37.04
N ALA A 91 -29.71 41.89 -35.85
CA ALA A 91 -30.10 43.21 -35.41
C ALA A 91 -28.92 44.20 -35.28
N ALA A 92 -27.69 43.70 -34.98
CA ALA A 92 -26.49 44.53 -34.92
C ALA A 92 -25.96 44.97 -36.28
N GLN A 93 -26.26 44.24 -37.36
CA GLN A 93 -25.80 44.51 -38.74
C GLN A 93 -26.78 45.43 -39.54
N ALA A 94 -27.76 45.98 -38.89
CA ALA A 94 -28.61 47.14 -39.14
C ALA A 94 -29.21 47.40 -40.54
N SER A 95 -28.98 46.66 -41.62
CA SER A 95 -29.55 47.06 -42.96
C SER A 95 -29.72 46.02 -44.04
N CYS A 96 -29.35 44.78 -43.86
CA CYS A 96 -29.33 43.78 -44.97
C CYS A 96 -29.84 42.39 -44.69
N LEU A 97 -30.26 42.04 -43.45
CA LEU A 97 -30.67 40.71 -43.05
C LEU A 97 -32.10 40.71 -42.54
N ASP A 98 -32.91 39.76 -42.91
CA ASP A 98 -34.16 39.49 -42.23
C ASP A 98 -33.91 38.88 -40.85
N ASP A 99 -34.91 38.84 -39.98
CA ASP A 99 -34.77 38.30 -38.60
C ASP A 99 -34.73 36.76 -38.56
N SER A 100 -34.50 36.09 -39.70
CA SER A 100 -34.41 34.65 -39.76
C SER A 100 -32.99 34.18 -39.43
N VAL A 101 -32.87 33.00 -38.73
CA VAL A 101 -31.61 32.37 -38.41
C VAL A 101 -30.87 31.97 -39.69
N GLU A 102 -31.62 31.50 -40.69
CA GLU A 102 -31.10 31.05 -42.00
C GLU A 102 -30.35 32.17 -42.72
N SER A 103 -30.92 33.39 -42.73
CA SER A 103 -30.27 34.56 -43.34
C SER A 103 -28.96 34.93 -42.64
N VAL A 104 -28.89 34.83 -41.32
CA VAL A 104 -27.65 35.06 -40.54
C VAL A 104 -26.59 34.03 -40.89
N LEU A 105 -26.95 32.75 -40.93
CA LEU A 105 -26.01 31.66 -41.26
C LEU A 105 -25.51 31.77 -42.72
N GLN A 106 -26.41 32.16 -43.63
CA GLN A 106 -26.03 32.37 -45.00
C GLN A 106 -25.08 33.56 -45.18
N TRP A 107 -25.36 34.68 -44.47
CA TRP A 107 -24.47 35.83 -44.42
C TRP A 107 -23.11 35.48 -43.86
N MET A 108 -23.01 34.78 -42.68
CA MET A 108 -21.76 34.33 -42.14
C MET A 108 -20.97 33.46 -43.14
N SER A 109 -21.65 32.63 -43.91
CA SER A 109 -21.03 31.80 -44.95
C SER A 109 -20.43 32.61 -46.10
N SER A 110 -20.91 33.86 -46.31
CA SER A 110 -20.44 34.78 -47.37
C SER A 110 -19.23 35.64 -46.96
N ILE A 111 -18.90 35.72 -45.68
CA ILE A 111 -17.75 36.49 -45.14
C ILE A 111 -16.46 35.96 -45.71
N GLN A 112 -15.64 36.83 -46.32
CA GLN A 112 -14.38 36.46 -46.93
C GLN A 112 -13.20 36.52 -46.00
N GLU A 113 -13.27 37.37 -44.97
CA GLU A 113 -12.27 37.55 -43.95
C GLU A 113 -12.28 36.40 -42.91
N GLU A 114 -11.24 36.36 -42.04
CA GLU A 114 -11.17 35.37 -40.99
C GLU A 114 -12.11 35.73 -39.82
N TRP A 115 -13.03 34.81 -39.51
CA TRP A 115 -13.99 35.01 -38.42
C TRP A 115 -14.08 33.76 -37.51
N LEU A 116 -14.57 33.96 -36.27
CA LEU A 116 -14.76 32.91 -35.28
C LEU A 116 -16.18 32.95 -34.70
N ILE A 117 -16.87 31.81 -34.68
CA ILE A 117 -18.06 31.62 -33.85
C ILE A 117 -17.75 30.79 -32.65
N VAL A 118 -18.18 31.21 -31.47
CA VAL A 118 -18.07 30.53 -30.20
C VAL A 118 -19.45 30.10 -29.73
N PHE A 119 -19.70 28.79 -29.68
CA PHE A 119 -20.87 28.22 -29.05
C PHE A 119 -20.49 27.90 -27.59
N ASP A 120 -20.93 28.78 -26.67
CA ASP A 120 -20.62 28.64 -25.24
C ASP A 120 -21.73 27.88 -24.51
N ASN A 121 -21.38 26.89 -23.70
CA ASN A 121 -22.28 26.15 -22.83
C ASN A 121 -23.25 25.17 -23.56
N THR A 122 -22.77 24.36 -24.51
CA THR A 122 -23.59 23.37 -25.27
C THR A 122 -23.89 22.10 -24.43
N ASP A 123 -24.02 22.21 -23.12
CA ASP A 123 -24.06 21.10 -22.18
C ASP A 123 -25.27 20.17 -22.36
N ASN A 124 -26.45 20.78 -22.65
CA ASN A 124 -27.74 20.11 -22.65
C ASN A 124 -28.29 19.84 -24.06
N LEU A 125 -27.54 20.21 -25.09
CA LEU A 125 -28.01 20.07 -26.48
C LEU A 125 -27.54 18.75 -27.08
N PRO A 126 -28.39 18.08 -27.87
CA PRO A 126 -27.95 17.00 -28.75
C PRO A 126 -27.00 17.51 -29.82
N VAL A 127 -26.08 16.69 -30.28
CA VAL A 127 -25.08 17.04 -31.30
C VAL A 127 -25.73 17.56 -32.56
N TYR A 128 -26.77 16.88 -33.05
CA TYR A 128 -27.49 17.28 -34.30
C TYR A 128 -28.17 18.65 -34.22
N VAL A 129 -28.50 19.13 -33.03
CA VAL A 129 -29.05 20.49 -32.85
C VAL A 129 -27.95 21.52 -33.08
N VAL A 130 -26.79 21.37 -32.50
CA VAL A 130 -25.67 22.31 -32.67
C VAL A 130 -25.23 22.32 -34.15
N GLU A 131 -25.17 21.16 -34.81
CA GLU A 131 -24.81 21.05 -36.21
C GLU A 131 -25.72 21.88 -37.15
N ARG A 132 -26.99 21.98 -36.84
CA ARG A 132 -27.95 22.80 -37.61
C ARG A 132 -27.64 24.29 -37.58
N PHE A 133 -26.96 24.78 -36.56
CA PHE A 133 -26.62 26.19 -36.40
C PHE A 133 -25.18 26.51 -36.86
N ILE A 134 -24.49 25.56 -37.44
CA ILE A 134 -23.17 25.79 -38.03
C ILE A 134 -23.34 26.36 -39.45
N PRO A 135 -22.75 27.55 -39.74
CA PRO A 135 -22.83 28.15 -41.09
C PRO A 135 -22.25 27.17 -42.12
N ALA A 136 -22.90 27.09 -43.29
CA ALA A 136 -22.44 26.23 -44.37
C ALA A 136 -21.09 26.70 -44.97
N GLY A 137 -20.36 25.80 -45.65
CA GLY A 137 -19.09 26.13 -46.33
C GLY A 137 -17.85 25.80 -45.50
N ASN A 138 -16.64 26.11 -46.08
CA ASN A 138 -15.34 25.72 -45.51
C ASN A 138 -14.58 26.90 -44.87
N ARG A 139 -15.21 28.05 -44.71
CA ARG A 139 -14.59 29.23 -44.09
C ARG A 139 -15.16 29.49 -42.68
N GLY A 140 -14.40 30.27 -41.92
CA GLY A 140 -14.73 30.62 -40.55
C GLY A 140 -14.41 29.48 -39.54
N ASN A 141 -14.04 29.87 -38.38
CA ASN A 141 -13.61 28.99 -37.32
C ASN A 141 -14.72 28.78 -36.28
N ILE A 142 -14.70 27.62 -35.60
CA ILE A 142 -15.73 27.23 -34.64
C ILE A 142 -15.05 26.82 -33.36
N LEU A 143 -15.43 27.46 -32.25
CA LEU A 143 -15.00 27.06 -30.90
C LEU A 143 -16.23 26.67 -30.09
N ILE A 144 -16.23 25.47 -29.51
CA ILE A 144 -17.35 24.95 -28.73
C ILE A 144 -16.87 24.77 -27.30
N THR A 145 -17.66 25.17 -26.31
CA THR A 145 -17.44 24.81 -24.91
C THR A 145 -18.56 23.90 -24.42
N SER A 146 -18.22 22.81 -23.77
CA SER A 146 -19.23 21.87 -23.24
C SER A 146 -18.70 21.08 -22.03
N ARG A 147 -19.61 20.57 -21.20
CA ARG A 147 -19.34 19.49 -20.25
C ARG A 147 -19.50 18.12 -20.93
N ASN A 148 -20.18 18.08 -22.03
CA ASN A 148 -20.52 16.85 -22.75
C ASN A 148 -19.46 16.56 -23.83
N ARG A 149 -18.64 15.52 -23.59
CA ARG A 149 -17.60 15.06 -24.51
C ARG A 149 -18.18 14.63 -25.87
N SER A 150 -19.45 14.20 -25.92
CA SER A 150 -20.08 13.77 -27.19
C SER A 150 -20.18 14.90 -28.23
N MET A 151 -20.07 16.17 -27.83
CA MET A 151 -19.93 17.31 -28.75
C MET A 151 -18.64 17.24 -29.61
N GLY A 152 -17.69 16.39 -29.24
CA GLY A 152 -16.51 16.10 -30.05
C GLY A 152 -16.81 15.53 -31.44
N ARG A 153 -18.03 15.02 -31.68
CA ARG A 153 -18.47 14.57 -33.02
C ARG A 153 -18.59 15.70 -34.03
N VAL A 154 -18.75 16.94 -33.58
CA VAL A 154 -18.83 18.16 -34.40
C VAL A 154 -17.46 18.65 -34.88
N VAL A 155 -16.37 18.17 -34.24
CA VAL A 155 -15.00 18.60 -34.50
C VAL A 155 -14.11 17.41 -34.86
N SER A 156 -12.90 17.66 -35.40
CA SER A 156 -11.93 16.57 -35.58
C SER A 156 -11.39 16.05 -34.25
N SER A 157 -11.08 14.77 -34.17
CA SER A 157 -10.65 14.11 -32.92
C SER A 157 -9.39 14.74 -32.30
N GLU A 158 -8.48 15.27 -33.12
CA GLU A 158 -7.26 15.95 -32.70
C GLU A 158 -7.50 17.35 -32.09
N ASN A 159 -8.67 17.95 -32.36
CA ASN A 159 -9.07 19.28 -31.88
C ASN A 159 -10.02 19.21 -30.67
N ILE A 160 -10.07 18.09 -30.00
CA ILE A 160 -10.78 17.94 -28.73
C ILE A 160 -9.77 18.22 -27.59
N ILE A 161 -10.03 19.27 -26.81
CA ILE A 161 -9.16 19.65 -25.69
C ILE A 161 -9.91 19.44 -24.39
N GLU A 162 -9.40 18.54 -23.56
CA GLU A 162 -9.86 18.40 -22.17
C GLU A 162 -9.26 19.51 -21.31
N ILE A 163 -10.10 20.17 -20.52
CA ILE A 163 -9.68 21.19 -19.56
C ILE A 163 -9.71 20.55 -18.17
N ASN A 164 -8.52 20.36 -17.64
CA ASN A 164 -8.30 19.82 -16.32
C ASN A 164 -8.20 20.91 -15.24
N GLU A 165 -7.99 20.53 -14.01
CA GLU A 165 -7.74 21.41 -12.87
C GLU A 165 -6.54 22.33 -13.17
N MET A 166 -6.43 23.46 -12.46
CA MET A 166 -5.26 24.37 -12.58
C MET A 166 -4.03 23.70 -11.99
N GLU A 167 -2.85 24.09 -12.49
CA GLU A 167 -1.61 23.81 -11.79
C GLU A 167 -1.61 24.47 -10.40
N GLU A 168 -1.06 23.78 -9.39
CA GLU A 168 -1.05 24.26 -8.00
C GLU A 168 -0.51 25.69 -7.88
N ALA A 169 0.59 26.01 -8.57
CA ALA A 169 1.21 27.33 -8.56
C ALA A 169 0.29 28.43 -9.13
N ASP A 170 -0.46 28.10 -10.19
CA ASP A 170 -1.43 29.01 -10.79
C ASP A 170 -2.64 29.20 -9.90
N ALA A 171 -3.12 28.15 -9.23
CA ALA A 171 -4.24 28.19 -8.29
C ALA A 171 -3.88 29.03 -7.06
N ILE A 172 -2.67 28.90 -6.50
CA ILE A 172 -2.15 29.75 -5.42
C ILE A 172 -2.12 31.22 -5.89
N THR A 173 -1.61 31.47 -7.08
CA THR A 173 -1.54 32.83 -7.66
C THR A 173 -2.94 33.43 -7.83
N LEU A 174 -3.92 32.65 -8.28
CA LEU A 174 -5.30 33.05 -8.42
C LEU A 174 -5.91 33.40 -7.05
N LEU A 175 -5.73 32.52 -6.05
CA LEU A 175 -6.24 32.70 -4.69
C LEU A 175 -5.72 34.00 -4.07
N LEU A 176 -4.41 34.22 -4.11
CA LEU A 176 -3.77 35.41 -3.54
C LEU A 176 -4.21 36.70 -4.24
N LYS A 177 -4.38 36.69 -5.57
CA LYS A 177 -4.93 37.80 -6.31
C LYS A 177 -6.40 38.07 -5.96
N ALA A 178 -7.22 37.01 -5.90
CA ALA A 178 -8.65 37.13 -5.61
C ALA A 178 -8.94 37.56 -4.17
N SER A 179 -8.04 37.28 -3.24
CA SER A 179 -8.12 37.66 -1.83
C SER A 179 -7.40 39.00 -1.52
N CYS A 180 -6.77 39.62 -2.54
CA CYS A 180 -5.96 40.83 -2.38
C CYS A 180 -4.87 40.72 -1.32
N LEU A 181 -4.24 39.55 -1.21
CA LEU A 181 -3.17 39.23 -0.27
C LEU A 181 -1.79 39.22 -0.94
N ASP A 182 -0.76 39.63 -0.18
CA ASP A 182 0.63 39.60 -0.67
C ASP A 182 1.18 38.18 -0.71
N ALA A 183 2.06 37.88 -1.68
CA ALA A 183 2.71 36.59 -1.85
C ALA A 183 3.91 36.40 -0.89
N SER A 184 3.68 36.42 0.43
CA SER A 184 4.72 36.06 1.41
C SER A 184 4.87 34.53 1.51
N ALA A 185 6.07 34.05 1.91
CA ALA A 185 6.32 32.60 2.04
C ALA A 185 5.34 31.89 2.99
N ALA A 186 4.96 32.53 4.10
CA ALA A 186 3.99 32.00 5.05
C ALA A 186 2.57 31.90 4.44
N GLN A 187 2.16 32.90 3.64
CA GLN A 187 0.86 32.88 2.99
C GLN A 187 0.80 31.87 1.84
N ILE A 188 1.89 31.64 1.13
CA ILE A 188 1.99 30.64 0.07
C ILE A 188 1.79 29.22 0.64
N GLU A 189 2.36 28.92 1.81
CA GLU A 189 2.21 27.59 2.44
C GLU A 189 0.74 27.31 2.82
N VAL A 190 0.08 28.27 3.48
CA VAL A 190 -1.35 28.13 3.83
C VAL A 190 -2.25 28.13 2.59
N ALA A 191 -1.90 28.94 1.58
CA ALA A 191 -2.63 28.96 0.31
C ALA A 191 -2.54 27.62 -0.42
N LYS A 192 -1.39 26.93 -0.32
CA LYS A 192 -1.20 25.60 -0.88
C LYS A 192 -2.18 24.58 -0.29
N ASP A 193 -2.30 24.54 1.03
CA ASP A 193 -3.25 23.65 1.70
C ASP A 193 -4.68 23.94 1.26
N LEU A 194 -5.05 25.24 1.18
CA LEU A 194 -6.38 25.64 0.80
C LEU A 194 -6.71 25.31 -0.67
N VAL A 195 -5.81 25.56 -1.63
CA VAL A 195 -6.07 25.25 -3.03
C VAL A 195 -6.13 23.74 -3.27
N THR A 196 -5.40 22.95 -2.48
CA THR A 196 -5.47 21.50 -2.50
C THR A 196 -6.85 21.01 -2.04
N GLU A 197 -7.37 21.54 -0.93
CA GLU A 197 -8.73 21.25 -0.44
C GLU A 197 -9.83 21.70 -1.44
N LEU A 198 -9.60 22.78 -2.17
CA LEU A 198 -10.46 23.26 -3.26
C LEU A 198 -10.25 22.50 -4.58
N GLY A 199 -9.36 21.51 -4.61
CA GLY A 199 -9.05 20.68 -5.77
C GLY A 199 -8.51 21.47 -6.96
N CYS A 200 -7.80 22.57 -6.72
CA CYS A 200 -7.30 23.49 -7.74
C CYS A 200 -8.36 23.92 -8.78
N MET A 201 -9.63 23.97 -8.37
CA MET A 201 -10.76 24.33 -9.25
C MET A 201 -10.89 25.84 -9.35
N PRO A 202 -10.76 26.47 -10.53
CA PRO A 202 -10.72 27.91 -10.68
C PRO A 202 -11.89 28.66 -10.05
N LEU A 203 -13.12 28.17 -10.26
CA LEU A 203 -14.32 28.79 -9.71
C LEU A 203 -14.37 28.74 -8.18
N ALA A 204 -13.93 27.60 -7.60
CA ALA A 204 -13.88 27.44 -6.15
C ALA A 204 -12.81 28.33 -5.52
N VAL A 205 -11.65 28.44 -6.16
CA VAL A 205 -10.54 29.31 -5.74
C VAL A 205 -10.93 30.78 -5.82
N ASP A 206 -11.57 31.20 -6.92
CA ASP A 206 -12.06 32.57 -7.11
C ASP A 206 -13.15 32.95 -6.07
N GLN A 207 -14.09 32.03 -5.82
CA GLN A 207 -15.14 32.21 -4.80
C GLN A 207 -14.56 32.28 -3.38
N ALA A 208 -13.58 31.43 -3.06
CA ALA A 208 -12.87 31.46 -1.78
C ALA A 208 -12.11 32.79 -1.59
N GLY A 209 -11.40 33.23 -2.63
CA GLY A 209 -10.70 34.52 -2.61
C GLY A 209 -11.62 35.69 -2.39
N ALA A 210 -12.76 35.76 -3.09
CA ALA A 210 -13.77 36.80 -2.91
C ALA A 210 -14.38 36.77 -1.49
N TYR A 211 -14.58 35.61 -0.89
CA TYR A 211 -15.04 35.54 0.51
C TYR A 211 -13.99 36.09 1.47
N ILE A 212 -12.72 35.68 1.30
CA ILE A 212 -11.59 36.10 2.14
C ILE A 212 -11.45 37.65 2.07
N GLU A 213 -11.50 38.21 0.88
CA GLU A 213 -11.42 39.64 0.65
C GLU A 213 -12.59 40.37 1.30
N ALA A 214 -13.84 39.98 1.01
CA ALA A 214 -15.03 40.62 1.52
C ALA A 214 -15.19 40.52 3.05
N ARG A 215 -14.82 39.42 3.66
CA ARG A 215 -14.86 39.16 5.11
C ARG A 215 -13.61 39.61 5.85
N ARG A 216 -12.54 39.98 5.13
CA ARG A 216 -11.21 40.35 5.68
C ARG A 216 -10.69 39.28 6.67
N CYS A 217 -10.87 37.99 6.35
CA CYS A 217 -10.39 36.92 7.16
C CYS A 217 -9.04 36.37 6.63
N SER A 218 -8.25 35.74 7.49
CA SER A 218 -7.01 35.08 7.05
C SER A 218 -7.31 33.77 6.29
N LEU A 219 -6.33 33.30 5.52
CA LEU A 219 -6.41 32.01 4.82
C LEU A 219 -6.68 30.85 5.79
N ASP A 220 -5.96 30.80 6.94
CA ASP A 220 -6.16 29.80 7.98
C ASP A 220 -7.58 29.75 8.52
N LYS A 221 -8.16 30.96 8.76
CA LYS A 221 -9.51 31.06 9.26
C LYS A 221 -10.53 30.60 8.22
N TYR A 222 -10.29 30.91 6.95
CA TYR A 222 -11.14 30.38 5.87
C TYR A 222 -11.04 28.89 5.78
N LEU A 223 -9.84 28.29 5.87
CA LEU A 223 -9.63 26.84 5.85
C LEU A 223 -10.39 26.15 6.99
N GLN A 224 -10.36 26.72 8.21
CA GLN A 224 -11.16 26.25 9.33
C GLN A 224 -12.67 26.34 9.05
N HIS A 225 -13.16 27.47 8.51
CA HIS A 225 -14.55 27.62 8.13
C HIS A 225 -14.95 26.65 7.02
N PHE A 226 -14.05 26.41 6.06
CA PHE A 226 -14.29 25.50 4.95
C PHE A 226 -14.43 24.04 5.44
N SER A 227 -13.59 23.61 6.37
CA SER A 227 -13.70 22.28 6.96
C SER A 227 -15.01 22.05 7.72
N LEU A 228 -15.56 23.10 8.36
CA LEU A 228 -16.80 23.02 9.16
C LEU A 228 -18.08 23.31 8.36
N HIS A 229 -18.02 24.18 7.36
CA HIS A 229 -19.19 24.74 6.67
C HIS A 229 -19.07 24.70 5.15
N ARG A 230 -18.42 23.66 4.60
CA ARG A 230 -18.13 23.54 3.15
C ARG A 230 -19.37 23.74 2.29
N GLN A 231 -20.44 23.03 2.58
CA GLN A 231 -21.70 23.08 1.81
C GLN A 231 -22.25 24.53 1.73
N THR A 232 -22.28 25.21 2.86
CA THR A 232 -22.78 26.59 2.92
C THR A 232 -21.91 27.52 2.10
N LEU A 233 -20.57 27.43 2.25
CA LEU A 233 -19.62 28.29 1.54
C LEU A 233 -19.66 28.08 0.02
N MET A 234 -19.73 26.80 -0.42
CA MET A 234 -19.76 26.47 -1.85
C MET A 234 -21.12 26.69 -2.52
N SER A 235 -22.19 26.86 -1.73
CA SER A 235 -23.54 27.17 -2.21
C SER A 235 -23.89 28.68 -2.07
N ASP A 236 -23.07 29.49 -1.39
CA ASP A 236 -23.36 30.87 -1.13
C ASP A 236 -23.18 31.73 -2.39
N SER A 237 -24.30 32.26 -2.90
CA SER A 237 -24.32 33.14 -4.07
C SER A 237 -23.96 34.60 -3.76
N THR A 238 -23.74 34.94 -2.48
CA THR A 238 -23.42 36.32 -2.05
C THR A 238 -21.98 36.70 -2.45
N PHE A 239 -21.07 35.76 -2.45
CA PHE A 239 -19.66 35.96 -2.79
C PHE A 239 -19.40 35.49 -4.23
N LYS A 240 -19.74 36.35 -5.18
CA LYS A 240 -19.42 36.15 -6.60
C LYS A 240 -17.96 36.53 -6.82
N GLY A 241 -17.15 35.60 -7.39
CA GLY A 241 -15.81 35.92 -7.81
C GLY A 241 -15.74 36.93 -8.96
N ALA A 242 -14.54 37.32 -9.34
CA ALA A 242 -14.29 38.30 -10.41
C ALA A 242 -14.77 37.84 -11.81
N SER A 243 -15.14 36.56 -11.95
CA SER A 243 -15.58 35.97 -13.23
C SER A 243 -16.99 36.35 -13.66
N ASN A 244 -17.76 37.13 -12.85
CA ASN A 244 -19.18 37.43 -13.10
C ASN A 244 -20.06 36.24 -13.43
N TYR A 245 -19.74 35.09 -12.92
CA TYR A 245 -20.47 33.84 -13.12
C TYR A 245 -21.68 33.81 -12.18
N ASP A 246 -22.86 33.68 -12.72
CA ASP A 246 -24.12 33.77 -11.93
C ASP A 246 -24.40 32.53 -11.06
N ARG A 247 -23.52 31.57 -11.03
CA ARG A 247 -23.76 30.28 -10.38
C ARG A 247 -22.64 29.96 -9.40
N THR A 248 -22.98 29.34 -8.28
CA THR A 248 -22.05 28.80 -7.31
C THR A 248 -21.42 27.50 -7.80
N VAL A 249 -20.35 27.07 -7.17
CA VAL A 249 -19.68 25.80 -7.51
C VAL A 249 -20.67 24.64 -7.46
N TYR A 250 -21.40 24.47 -6.37
CA TYR A 250 -22.37 23.39 -6.20
C TYR A 250 -23.57 23.53 -7.14
N GLY A 251 -24.07 24.75 -7.36
CA GLY A 251 -25.16 25.02 -8.29
C GLY A 251 -24.85 24.60 -9.74
N THR A 252 -23.57 24.56 -10.13
CA THR A 252 -23.19 24.08 -11.47
C THR A 252 -23.40 22.57 -11.63
N TRP A 253 -23.17 21.79 -10.57
CA TRP A 253 -23.31 20.33 -10.60
C TRP A 253 -24.75 19.90 -10.36
N ASP A 254 -25.52 20.63 -9.56
CA ASP A 254 -26.96 20.37 -9.38
C ASP A 254 -27.69 20.36 -10.71
N LEU A 255 -27.37 21.26 -11.63
CA LEU A 255 -27.94 21.25 -12.97
C LEU A 255 -27.63 19.98 -13.75
N SER A 256 -26.38 19.52 -13.73
CA SER A 256 -25.99 18.28 -14.40
C SER A 256 -26.73 17.09 -13.80
N PHE A 257 -26.82 17.03 -12.49
CA PHE A 257 -27.52 15.95 -11.77
C PHE A 257 -29.04 15.94 -12.05
N GLU A 258 -29.70 17.09 -12.00
CA GLU A 258 -31.11 17.18 -12.31
C GLU A 258 -31.41 16.83 -13.78
N GLU A 259 -30.48 17.13 -14.70
CA GLU A 259 -30.61 16.71 -16.09
C GLU A 259 -30.47 15.18 -16.24
N ILE A 260 -29.53 14.54 -15.54
CA ILE A 260 -29.42 13.07 -15.51
C ILE A 260 -30.72 12.48 -14.95
N LYS A 261 -31.24 13.04 -13.86
CA LYS A 261 -32.50 12.59 -13.23
C LYS A 261 -33.71 12.73 -14.16
N LYS A 262 -33.82 13.83 -14.89
CA LYS A 262 -34.88 14.03 -15.89
C LYS A 262 -34.80 12.97 -17.01
N ARG A 263 -33.64 12.65 -17.53
CA ARG A 263 -33.44 11.61 -18.55
C ARG A 263 -33.88 10.25 -18.02
N GLY A 264 -33.63 9.94 -16.73
CA GLY A 264 -34.12 8.72 -16.08
C GLY A 264 -35.65 8.68 -15.99
N ALA A 265 -36.33 9.80 -15.71
CA ALA A 265 -37.77 9.88 -15.57
C ALA A 265 -38.55 9.79 -16.91
N ILE A 266 -38.01 10.37 -17.98
CA ILE A 266 -38.68 10.45 -19.29
C ILE A 266 -38.59 9.12 -20.05
N GLY A 267 -37.53 8.32 -19.87
CA GLY A 267 -37.25 7.14 -20.71
C GLY A 267 -37.18 5.80 -19.95
N GLN A 268 -37.50 5.71 -18.65
CA GLN A 268 -37.17 4.53 -17.81
C GLN A 268 -35.74 4.05 -18.05
N SER A 269 -34.78 4.98 -18.21
CA SER A 269 -33.40 4.67 -18.56
C SER A 269 -32.65 4.11 -17.35
N ASN A 270 -32.40 2.81 -17.34
CA ASN A 270 -31.55 2.16 -16.34
C ASN A 270 -30.18 2.83 -16.22
N ALA A 271 -29.64 3.38 -17.34
CA ALA A 271 -28.38 4.08 -17.38
C ALA A 271 -28.31 5.32 -16.46
N ALA A 272 -29.38 6.14 -16.44
CA ALA A 272 -29.42 7.34 -15.58
C ALA A 272 -29.57 6.96 -14.10
N HIS A 273 -30.33 5.93 -13.79
CA HIS A 273 -30.44 5.38 -12.43
C HIS A 273 -29.09 4.82 -11.95
N ALA A 274 -28.45 4.00 -12.77
CA ALA A 274 -27.13 3.46 -12.50
C ALA A 274 -26.08 4.56 -12.29
N ALA A 275 -26.09 5.60 -13.12
CA ALA A 275 -25.17 6.75 -12.97
C ALA A 275 -25.32 7.44 -11.60
N ILE A 276 -26.55 7.71 -11.19
CA ILE A 276 -26.84 8.32 -9.88
C ILE A 276 -26.36 7.39 -8.74
N LEU A 277 -26.65 6.11 -8.83
CA LEU A 277 -26.32 5.12 -7.80
C LEU A 277 -24.80 4.97 -7.67
N ILE A 278 -24.08 4.81 -8.79
CA ILE A 278 -22.62 4.74 -8.81
C ILE A 278 -21.99 5.99 -8.19
N LEU A 279 -22.44 7.19 -8.59
CA LEU A 279 -21.92 8.43 -8.04
C LEU A 279 -22.15 8.55 -6.53
N CYS A 280 -23.34 8.13 -6.04
CA CYS A 280 -23.68 8.17 -4.63
C CYS A 280 -22.90 7.15 -3.79
N ILE A 281 -22.67 5.94 -4.32
CA ILE A 281 -21.84 4.91 -3.66
C ILE A 281 -20.37 5.37 -3.63
N CYS A 282 -19.83 5.75 -4.77
CA CYS A 282 -18.43 6.20 -4.87
C CYS A 282 -18.15 7.44 -4.02
N ALA A 283 -19.17 8.22 -3.65
CA ALA A 283 -19.03 9.33 -2.73
C ALA A 283 -18.58 8.93 -1.32
N PHE A 284 -18.68 7.65 -0.95
CA PHE A 284 -18.17 7.09 0.31
C PHE A 284 -16.85 6.30 0.16
N TYR A 285 -16.25 6.31 -1.01
CA TYR A 285 -14.94 5.72 -1.29
C TYR A 285 -13.84 6.79 -1.28
N HIS A 286 -12.60 6.39 -1.50
CA HIS A 286 -11.57 7.36 -1.85
C HIS A 286 -11.88 7.90 -3.26
N HIS A 287 -11.69 9.19 -3.46
CA HIS A 287 -12.10 9.87 -4.69
C HIS A 287 -11.30 9.46 -5.95
N SER A 288 -10.19 8.77 -5.81
CA SER A 288 -9.32 8.35 -6.92
C SER A 288 -9.05 6.83 -6.88
N ASN A 289 -8.64 6.28 -8.02
CA ASN A 289 -8.28 4.88 -8.19
C ASN A 289 -9.42 3.88 -7.86
N ILE A 290 -10.65 4.23 -8.21
CA ILE A 290 -11.79 3.34 -8.06
C ILE A 290 -11.76 2.34 -9.21
N SER A 291 -11.51 1.05 -8.91
CA SER A 291 -11.50 -0.02 -9.91
C SER A 291 -12.91 -0.55 -10.18
N LYS A 292 -13.17 -0.88 -11.43
CA LYS A 292 -14.34 -1.66 -11.86
C LYS A 292 -14.37 -3.04 -11.19
N ASP A 293 -13.21 -3.64 -10.97
CA ASP A 293 -13.04 -4.95 -10.35
C ASP A 293 -13.65 -5.05 -8.95
N ILE A 294 -13.75 -3.93 -8.22
CA ILE A 294 -14.44 -3.88 -6.92
C ILE A 294 -15.91 -4.30 -7.05
N PHE A 295 -16.57 -3.81 -8.09
CA PHE A 295 -17.98 -4.13 -8.36
C PHE A 295 -18.14 -5.52 -8.94
N GLN A 296 -17.23 -5.94 -9.83
CA GLN A 296 -17.21 -7.28 -10.40
C GLN A 296 -17.06 -8.35 -9.31
N SER A 297 -16.00 -8.24 -8.49
CA SER A 297 -15.78 -9.20 -7.40
C SER A 297 -16.94 -9.22 -6.41
N ALA A 298 -17.52 -8.06 -6.10
CA ALA A 298 -18.69 -7.99 -5.24
C ALA A 298 -19.91 -8.69 -5.85
N ALA A 299 -20.15 -8.56 -7.15
CA ALA A 299 -21.23 -9.25 -7.83
C ALA A 299 -21.06 -10.77 -7.79
N GLU A 300 -19.87 -11.27 -8.15
CA GLU A 300 -19.56 -12.69 -8.23
C GLU A 300 -19.52 -13.40 -6.86
N GLU A 301 -19.11 -12.70 -5.80
CA GLU A 301 -19.05 -13.24 -4.44
C GLU A 301 -20.37 -13.08 -3.67
N SER A 302 -21.20 -12.07 -3.97
CA SER A 302 -22.49 -11.85 -3.27
C SER A 302 -23.47 -13.00 -3.43
N GLY A 303 -23.46 -13.71 -4.55
CA GLY A 303 -24.30 -14.86 -4.83
C GLY A 303 -23.96 -16.13 -4.03
N LYS A 304 -22.79 -16.19 -3.43
CA LYS A 304 -22.29 -17.34 -2.65
C LYS A 304 -22.62 -17.22 -1.15
N TYR A 305 -23.24 -16.14 -0.74
CA TYR A 305 -23.45 -15.82 0.66
C TYR A 305 -24.73 -16.46 1.21
N VAL A 306 -24.57 -17.41 2.12
CA VAL A 306 -25.67 -17.99 2.91
C VAL A 306 -25.53 -17.47 4.33
N VAL A 307 -26.48 -16.62 4.77
CA VAL A 307 -26.56 -16.18 6.18
C VAL A 307 -27.04 -17.35 7.02
N ASP A 308 -26.30 -17.68 8.09
CA ASP A 308 -26.75 -18.65 9.07
C ASP A 308 -28.06 -18.16 9.69
N SER A 309 -29.12 -19.00 9.62
CA SER A 309 -30.46 -18.64 10.01
C SER A 309 -30.63 -18.23 11.49
N GLU A 310 -29.78 -18.78 12.37
CA GLU A 310 -29.78 -18.48 13.80
C GLU A 310 -29.21 -17.09 14.13
N VAL A 311 -28.24 -16.63 13.31
CA VAL A 311 -27.64 -15.31 13.40
C VAL A 311 -28.53 -14.24 12.75
N ALA A 312 -29.22 -14.58 11.68
CA ALA A 312 -30.17 -13.69 10.98
C ALA A 312 -31.36 -13.26 11.86
N GLU A 313 -31.80 -14.10 12.82
CA GLU A 313 -32.87 -13.73 13.77
C GLU A 313 -32.41 -12.73 14.86
N LYS A 314 -31.15 -12.77 15.28
CA LYS A 314 -30.62 -11.94 16.38
C LYS A 314 -29.95 -10.65 15.89
N LEU A 315 -29.35 -10.69 14.72
CA LEU A 315 -28.82 -9.52 14.04
C LEU A 315 -29.89 -9.07 13.01
N PRO A 316 -30.24 -7.79 12.92
CA PRO A 316 -31.10 -7.29 11.83
C PRO A 316 -30.29 -7.29 10.52
N LEU A 317 -29.99 -8.48 10.05
CA LEU A 317 -29.14 -8.78 8.88
C LEU A 317 -29.97 -8.78 7.57
N ALA A 318 -31.03 -8.01 7.49
CA ALA A 318 -31.54 -7.69 6.17
C ALA A 318 -30.41 -6.89 5.48
N MET A 319 -29.57 -7.58 4.70
CA MET A 319 -28.78 -6.88 3.69
C MET A 319 -29.74 -5.88 3.03
N PRO A 320 -29.42 -4.57 2.95
CA PRO A 320 -30.17 -3.70 2.07
C PRO A 320 -30.16 -4.46 0.76
N SER A 321 -31.33 -4.59 0.11
CA SER A 321 -31.40 -5.19 -1.21
C SER A 321 -30.39 -4.38 -2.03
N LEU A 322 -29.20 -4.95 -2.24
CA LEU A 322 -28.23 -4.44 -3.19
C LEU A 322 -29.06 -4.21 -4.43
N ASP A 323 -29.09 -2.97 -4.94
CA ASP A 323 -29.84 -2.70 -6.16
C ASP A 323 -29.32 -3.67 -7.21
N CYS A 324 -30.09 -4.75 -7.44
CA CYS A 324 -29.69 -5.90 -8.23
C CYS A 324 -29.28 -5.50 -9.65
N THR A 325 -29.60 -4.26 -10.06
CA THR A 325 -29.28 -3.75 -11.40
C THR A 325 -27.80 -3.47 -11.63
N LEU A 326 -27.04 -3.07 -10.59
CA LEU A 326 -25.59 -2.82 -10.73
C LEU A 326 -24.73 -4.07 -10.58
N LEU A 327 -25.22 -5.07 -9.86
CA LEU A 327 -24.49 -6.29 -9.51
C LEU A 327 -25.19 -7.53 -10.10
N ALA A 328 -25.96 -7.38 -11.18
CA ALA A 328 -26.63 -8.48 -11.84
C ALA A 328 -25.62 -9.49 -12.40
N LEU A 329 -25.98 -10.78 -12.30
CA LEU A 329 -25.20 -11.86 -12.91
C LEU A 329 -25.89 -12.31 -14.21
N ASP A 330 -25.09 -12.72 -15.18
CA ASP A 330 -25.56 -13.38 -16.38
C ASP A 330 -25.99 -14.84 -16.09
N ASN A 331 -26.49 -15.53 -17.12
CA ASN A 331 -26.92 -16.92 -17.02
C ASN A 331 -25.80 -17.91 -16.66
N ASN A 332 -24.54 -17.49 -16.76
CA ASN A 332 -23.34 -18.29 -16.45
C ASN A 332 -22.78 -17.98 -15.04
N GLY A 333 -23.40 -17.04 -14.32
CA GLY A 333 -22.96 -16.59 -13.01
C GLY A 333 -21.82 -15.58 -13.03
N HIS A 334 -21.52 -14.98 -14.19
CA HIS A 334 -20.58 -13.86 -14.31
C HIS A 334 -21.33 -12.52 -14.22
N TRP A 335 -20.62 -11.49 -13.80
CA TRP A 335 -21.19 -10.16 -13.71
C TRP A 335 -21.62 -9.61 -15.07
N ASP A 336 -22.90 -9.17 -15.16
CA ASP A 336 -23.42 -8.40 -16.31
C ASP A 336 -23.12 -6.91 -16.10
N ASP A 337 -22.01 -6.45 -16.64
CA ASP A 337 -21.51 -5.10 -16.47
C ASP A 337 -22.22 -4.05 -17.36
N PHE A 338 -23.14 -4.46 -18.22
CA PHE A 338 -23.76 -3.57 -19.22
C PHE A 338 -24.41 -2.33 -18.60
N THR A 339 -25.21 -2.52 -17.54
CA THR A 339 -25.89 -1.42 -16.85
C THR A 339 -24.90 -0.50 -16.13
N PHE A 340 -23.84 -1.06 -15.55
CA PHE A 340 -22.76 -0.31 -14.92
C PHE A 340 -22.01 0.58 -15.93
N GLU A 341 -21.61 0.02 -17.07
CA GLU A 341 -20.91 0.74 -18.14
C GLU A 341 -21.77 1.87 -18.73
N GLN A 342 -23.06 1.64 -18.89
CA GLN A 342 -23.99 2.70 -19.31
C GLN A 342 -24.04 3.83 -18.28
N GLY A 343 -24.06 3.51 -16.99
CA GLY A 343 -24.03 4.49 -15.91
C GLY A 343 -22.74 5.32 -15.92
N ILE A 344 -21.59 4.66 -16.09
CA ILE A 344 -20.29 5.33 -16.23
C ILE A 344 -20.28 6.25 -17.43
N ALA A 345 -20.76 5.82 -18.60
CA ALA A 345 -20.83 6.65 -19.80
C ALA A 345 -21.64 7.93 -19.58
N VAL A 346 -22.74 7.85 -18.82
CA VAL A 346 -23.54 9.03 -18.45
C VAL A 346 -22.72 9.97 -17.54
N LEU A 347 -22.04 9.45 -16.50
CA LEU A 347 -21.21 10.28 -15.60
C LEU A 347 -20.05 10.96 -16.34
N LEU A 348 -19.42 10.26 -17.28
CA LEU A 348 -18.38 10.81 -18.14
C LEU A 348 -18.91 11.91 -19.05
N SER A 349 -20.13 11.74 -19.61
CA SER A 349 -20.73 12.73 -20.50
C SER A 349 -21.02 14.06 -19.82
N PHE A 350 -21.24 14.07 -18.49
CA PHE A 350 -21.43 15.27 -17.68
C PHE A 350 -20.17 15.70 -16.92
N SER A 351 -19.04 15.05 -17.17
CA SER A 351 -17.76 15.31 -16.47
C SER A 351 -17.85 15.25 -14.95
N LEU A 352 -18.71 14.38 -14.41
CA LEU A 352 -18.84 14.14 -12.96
C LEU A 352 -17.87 13.06 -12.48
N MET A 353 -17.33 12.28 -13.43
CA MET A 353 -16.33 11.23 -13.20
C MET A 353 -15.32 11.28 -14.35
N LYS A 354 -14.11 10.80 -14.10
CA LYS A 354 -13.04 10.61 -15.09
C LYS A 354 -12.61 9.15 -15.08
N VAL A 355 -12.14 8.64 -16.22
CA VAL A 355 -11.49 7.34 -16.35
C VAL A 355 -10.12 7.57 -16.97
N ASP A 356 -9.08 7.06 -16.33
CA ASP A 356 -7.74 7.07 -16.89
C ASP A 356 -7.68 6.01 -18.01
N GLN A 357 -7.34 6.43 -19.22
CA GLN A 357 -7.28 5.55 -20.39
C GLN A 357 -6.18 4.50 -20.32
N SER A 358 -5.14 4.73 -19.50
CA SER A 358 -4.01 3.81 -19.37
C SER A 358 -4.25 2.72 -18.34
N SER A 359 -4.96 3.04 -17.26
CA SER A 359 -5.19 2.16 -16.12
C SER A 359 -6.65 1.72 -15.95
N GLU A 360 -7.56 2.26 -16.73
CA GLU A 360 -9.03 2.06 -16.60
C GLU A 360 -9.61 2.43 -15.22
N MET A 361 -8.82 3.13 -14.40
CA MET A 361 -9.25 3.55 -13.07
C MET A 361 -10.17 4.76 -13.13
N MET A 362 -11.24 4.69 -12.35
CA MET A 362 -12.21 5.79 -12.20
C MET A 362 -11.77 6.76 -11.11
N SER A 363 -12.09 8.03 -11.29
CA SER A 363 -11.86 9.08 -10.29
C SER A 363 -12.97 10.13 -10.33
N VAL A 364 -13.24 10.72 -9.17
CA VAL A 364 -14.22 11.80 -8.99
C VAL A 364 -13.48 13.01 -8.43
N HIS A 365 -13.70 14.21 -8.99
CA HIS A 365 -13.08 15.41 -8.45
C HIS A 365 -13.42 15.60 -6.95
N PRO A 366 -12.47 15.96 -6.06
CA PRO A 366 -12.72 16.01 -4.60
C PRO A 366 -13.93 16.83 -4.18
N LEU A 367 -14.17 17.98 -4.82
CA LEU A 367 -15.34 18.80 -4.53
C LEU A 367 -16.65 18.19 -5.06
N VAL A 368 -16.64 17.52 -6.24
CA VAL A 368 -17.82 16.76 -6.75
C VAL A 368 -18.15 15.62 -5.81
N HIS A 369 -17.13 14.96 -5.32
CA HIS A 369 -17.23 13.87 -4.37
C HIS A 369 -17.85 14.32 -3.03
N SER A 370 -17.41 15.47 -2.47
CA SER A 370 -18.01 16.06 -1.27
C SER A 370 -19.44 16.54 -1.51
N TRP A 371 -19.69 17.25 -2.61
CA TRP A 371 -21.02 17.68 -3.01
C TRP A 371 -21.99 16.53 -3.14
N SER A 372 -21.55 15.40 -3.74
CA SER A 372 -22.37 14.22 -3.90
C SER A 372 -22.84 13.65 -2.56
N ARG A 373 -21.98 13.63 -1.53
CA ARG A 373 -22.36 13.23 -0.17
C ARG A 373 -23.31 14.24 0.49
N GLU A 374 -22.96 15.50 0.46
CA GLU A 374 -23.63 16.56 1.20
C GLU A 374 -25.05 16.87 0.69
N ARG A 375 -25.34 16.63 -0.60
CA ARG A 375 -26.67 16.81 -1.18
C ARG A 375 -27.67 15.72 -0.80
N MET A 376 -27.22 14.57 -0.32
CA MET A 376 -28.08 13.47 0.09
C MET A 376 -28.74 13.74 1.45
N THR A 377 -29.98 13.29 1.61
CA THR A 377 -30.62 13.25 2.94
C THR A 377 -29.90 12.27 3.86
N LYS A 378 -29.98 12.45 5.17
CA LYS A 378 -29.35 11.54 6.16
C LYS A 378 -29.73 10.08 5.94
N SER A 379 -30.99 9.79 5.63
CA SER A 379 -31.44 8.43 5.31
C SER A 379 -30.74 7.87 4.06
N LYS A 380 -30.60 8.69 3.00
CA LYS A 380 -29.93 8.25 1.77
C LYS A 380 -28.42 8.15 1.95
N GLN A 381 -27.82 9.00 2.77
CA GLN A 381 -26.41 8.88 3.16
C GLN A 381 -26.15 7.53 3.86
N GLN A 382 -26.99 7.17 4.83
CA GLN A 382 -26.91 5.90 5.54
C GLN A 382 -27.04 4.70 4.58
N GLU A 383 -28.01 4.72 3.69
CA GLU A 383 -28.24 3.68 2.69
C GLU A 383 -27.03 3.52 1.76
N MET A 384 -26.49 4.60 1.21
CA MET A 384 -25.37 4.56 0.28
C MET A 384 -24.06 4.17 0.97
N TYR A 385 -23.86 4.61 2.21
CA TYR A 385 -22.74 4.22 3.04
C TYR A 385 -22.75 2.70 3.31
N GLU A 386 -23.90 2.16 3.73
CA GLU A 386 -24.05 0.73 3.98
C GLU A 386 -23.83 -0.08 2.69
N MET A 387 -24.43 0.33 1.59
CA MET A 387 -24.27 -0.33 0.29
C MET A 387 -22.80 -0.32 -0.16
N GLY A 388 -22.13 0.83 -0.05
CA GLY A 388 -20.71 0.96 -0.37
C GLY A 388 -19.84 0.06 0.52
N SER A 389 -20.12 -0.01 1.82
CA SER A 389 -19.39 -0.90 2.74
C SER A 389 -19.56 -2.38 2.35
N ILE A 390 -20.79 -2.80 1.99
CA ILE A 390 -21.06 -4.17 1.56
C ILE A 390 -20.33 -4.52 0.27
N ILE A 391 -20.35 -3.62 -0.71
CA ILE A 391 -19.62 -3.82 -1.99
C ILE A 391 -18.13 -3.99 -1.73
N LEU A 392 -17.52 -3.15 -0.88
CA LEU A 392 -16.12 -3.30 -0.50
C LEU A 392 -15.83 -4.63 0.20
N CYS A 393 -16.69 -5.04 1.14
CA CYS A 393 -16.54 -6.31 1.84
C CYS A 393 -16.66 -7.52 0.92
N CYS A 394 -17.66 -7.52 0.04
CA CYS A 394 -17.88 -8.61 -0.92
C CYS A 394 -16.80 -8.62 -2.03
N GLY A 395 -16.23 -7.46 -2.35
CA GLY A 395 -15.13 -7.35 -3.31
C GLY A 395 -13.81 -7.95 -2.85
N ILE A 396 -13.70 -8.38 -1.58
CA ILE A 396 -12.49 -8.99 -1.03
C ILE A 396 -12.59 -10.50 -1.16
N SER A 397 -11.74 -11.07 -2.01
CA SER A 397 -11.54 -12.52 -2.14
C SER A 397 -10.42 -12.99 -1.22
N GLU A 398 -10.60 -14.12 -0.55
CA GLU A 398 -9.56 -14.78 0.26
C GLU A 398 -8.59 -15.62 -0.58
N ARG A 399 -8.75 -15.63 -1.91
CA ARG A 399 -7.86 -16.38 -2.81
C ARG A 399 -6.46 -15.78 -2.80
N LEU A 400 -5.45 -16.65 -2.99
CA LEU A 400 -4.03 -16.30 -2.94
C LEU A 400 -3.44 -15.96 -4.32
N SER A 401 -4.24 -15.49 -5.27
CA SER A 401 -3.69 -15.09 -6.58
C SER A 401 -3.04 -13.71 -6.52
N SER A 402 -2.11 -13.44 -7.44
CA SER A 402 -1.50 -12.11 -7.57
C SER A 402 -2.52 -11.03 -7.92
N TYR A 403 -3.56 -11.38 -8.68
CA TYR A 403 -4.66 -10.50 -9.02
C TYR A 403 -5.46 -10.10 -7.79
N ASP A 404 -5.88 -11.07 -6.95
CA ASP A 404 -6.63 -10.80 -5.72
C ASP A 404 -5.82 -9.94 -4.74
N PHE A 405 -4.52 -10.19 -4.62
CA PHE A 405 -3.63 -9.34 -3.80
C PHE A 405 -3.58 -7.89 -4.32
N GLY A 406 -3.44 -7.71 -5.64
CA GLY A 406 -3.47 -6.40 -6.28
C GLY A 406 -4.79 -5.66 -6.01
N LEU A 407 -5.91 -6.36 -6.15
CA LEU A 407 -7.24 -5.81 -5.91
C LEU A 407 -7.45 -5.42 -4.43
N ARG A 408 -7.05 -6.27 -3.48
CA ARG A 408 -7.13 -5.96 -2.04
C ARG A 408 -6.37 -4.69 -1.68
N ARG A 409 -5.21 -4.49 -2.29
CA ARG A 409 -4.44 -3.26 -2.13
C ARG A 409 -5.14 -2.03 -2.69
N LEU A 410 -5.81 -2.16 -3.84
CA LEU A 410 -6.61 -1.08 -4.42
C LEU A 410 -7.84 -0.76 -3.58
N ILE A 411 -8.47 -1.75 -2.96
CA ILE A 411 -9.65 -1.60 -2.10
C ILE A 411 -9.33 -0.87 -0.78
N PHE A 412 -8.15 -1.05 -0.23
CA PHE A 412 -7.81 -0.56 1.13
C PHE A 412 -7.97 0.95 1.34
N PRO A 413 -7.53 1.85 0.45
CA PRO A 413 -7.81 3.28 0.57
C PRO A 413 -9.31 3.60 0.61
N HIS A 414 -10.13 2.82 -0.12
CA HIS A 414 -11.58 2.98 -0.13
C HIS A 414 -12.22 2.54 1.18
N ILE A 415 -11.71 1.47 1.82
CA ILE A 415 -12.10 1.04 3.16
C ILE A 415 -11.86 2.18 4.16
N LYS A 416 -10.65 2.72 4.20
CA LYS A 416 -10.28 3.82 5.12
C LYS A 416 -11.13 5.06 4.90
N ALA A 417 -11.38 5.43 3.64
CA ALA A 417 -12.23 6.56 3.30
C ALA A 417 -13.68 6.32 3.75
N ASN A 418 -14.24 5.14 3.46
CA ASN A 418 -15.58 4.76 3.84
C ASN A 418 -15.78 4.88 5.37
N GLU A 419 -14.88 4.33 6.16
CA GLU A 419 -14.94 4.40 7.62
C GLU A 419 -14.79 5.81 8.16
N SER A 420 -13.87 6.60 7.58
CA SER A 420 -13.66 7.99 7.94
C SER A 420 -14.93 8.82 7.71
N TYR A 421 -15.55 8.69 6.53
CA TYR A 421 -16.79 9.42 6.21
C TYR A 421 -17.96 8.97 7.07
N GLY A 422 -18.10 7.66 7.32
CA GLY A 422 -19.12 7.12 8.24
C GLY A 422 -19.00 7.74 9.64
N SER A 423 -17.79 7.81 10.18
CA SER A 423 -17.52 8.41 11.50
C SER A 423 -17.77 9.91 11.52
N GLN A 424 -17.27 10.66 10.52
CA GLN A 424 -17.46 12.12 10.42
C GLN A 424 -18.94 12.52 10.31
N MET A 425 -19.73 11.73 9.59
CA MET A 425 -21.15 12.03 9.36
C MET A 425 -22.07 11.44 10.44
N GLY A 426 -21.53 10.75 11.42
CA GLY A 426 -22.30 10.07 12.48
C GLY A 426 -23.19 8.96 11.95
N LEU A 427 -22.77 8.29 10.87
CA LEU A 427 -23.49 7.18 10.28
C LEU A 427 -23.22 5.91 11.11
N THR A 428 -24.27 5.10 11.28
CA THR A 428 -24.16 3.88 12.10
C THR A 428 -23.80 2.69 11.22
N LYS A 429 -22.83 1.89 11.69
CA LYS A 429 -22.54 0.59 11.10
C LYS A 429 -23.59 -0.40 11.61
N LYS A 430 -24.47 -0.88 10.74
CA LYS A 430 -25.53 -1.82 11.12
C LYS A 430 -25.14 -3.29 10.95
N TYR A 431 -24.08 -3.56 10.20
CA TYR A 431 -23.70 -4.90 9.79
C TYR A 431 -22.38 -5.31 10.43
N TYR A 432 -22.43 -6.31 11.30
CA TYR A 432 -21.29 -6.85 12.05
C TYR A 432 -21.16 -8.35 11.82
N ASP A 433 -21.31 -8.76 10.58
CA ASP A 433 -21.10 -10.15 10.18
C ASP A 433 -19.62 -10.46 9.92
N ASP A 434 -19.33 -11.68 9.45
CA ASP A 434 -17.96 -12.14 9.19
C ASP A 434 -17.22 -11.29 8.15
N LYS A 435 -17.94 -10.53 7.34
CA LYS A 435 -17.35 -9.69 6.28
C LYS A 435 -16.48 -8.55 6.81
N TRP A 436 -16.74 -8.06 8.02
CA TRP A 436 -15.83 -7.11 8.66
C TRP A 436 -14.46 -7.71 8.96
N ASN A 437 -14.38 -9.04 9.11
CA ASN A 437 -13.11 -9.75 9.19
C ASN A 437 -12.29 -9.58 7.89
N ASN A 438 -12.94 -9.40 6.74
CA ASN A 438 -12.26 -9.13 5.47
C ASN A 438 -11.50 -7.80 5.51
N PHE A 439 -12.06 -6.76 6.14
CA PHE A 439 -11.34 -5.48 6.30
C PHE A 439 -10.14 -5.62 7.23
N ILE A 440 -10.29 -6.37 8.34
CA ILE A 440 -9.20 -6.69 9.26
C ILE A 440 -8.12 -7.52 8.54
N PHE A 441 -8.52 -8.50 7.73
CA PHE A 441 -7.62 -9.32 6.94
C PHE A 441 -6.78 -8.45 5.96
N VAL A 442 -7.43 -7.59 5.18
CA VAL A 442 -6.73 -6.70 4.24
C VAL A 442 -5.80 -5.73 4.97
N ALA A 443 -6.23 -5.14 6.07
CA ALA A 443 -5.39 -4.25 6.86
C ALA A 443 -4.13 -4.96 7.40
N ARG A 444 -4.26 -6.22 7.84
CA ARG A 444 -3.13 -7.06 8.28
C ARG A 444 -2.19 -7.36 7.13
N GLU A 445 -2.73 -7.76 5.97
CA GLU A 445 -1.95 -8.11 4.77
C GLU A 445 -1.10 -6.91 4.27
N ILE A 446 -1.64 -5.70 4.37
CA ILE A 446 -0.95 -4.45 3.99
C ILE A 446 0.02 -3.97 5.09
N GLY A 447 -0.05 -4.57 6.28
CA GLY A 447 0.81 -4.21 7.42
C GLY A 447 0.33 -3.00 8.23
N ASP A 448 -0.92 -2.56 8.05
CA ASP A 448 -1.55 -1.53 8.90
C ASP A 448 -2.21 -2.18 10.14
N TRP A 449 -1.35 -2.73 11.01
CA TRP A 449 -1.82 -3.45 12.21
C TRP A 449 -2.59 -2.58 13.18
N LYS A 450 -2.29 -1.27 13.22
CA LYS A 450 -3.03 -0.33 14.06
C LYS A 450 -4.49 -0.20 13.62
N HIS A 451 -4.71 -0.11 12.32
CA HIS A 451 -6.06 -0.06 11.76
C HIS A 451 -6.79 -1.39 11.95
N ALA A 452 -6.12 -2.52 11.69
CA ALA A 452 -6.65 -3.85 11.94
C ALA A 452 -7.06 -4.07 13.41
N GLU A 453 -6.24 -3.59 14.36
CA GLU A 453 -6.55 -3.62 15.80
C GLU A 453 -7.81 -2.81 16.13
N GLN A 454 -7.88 -1.57 15.64
CA GLN A 454 -9.05 -0.69 15.87
C GLN A 454 -10.35 -1.33 15.38
N LEU A 455 -10.32 -1.93 14.19
CA LEU A 455 -11.47 -2.65 13.63
C LEU A 455 -11.80 -3.89 14.46
N GLY A 456 -10.80 -4.70 14.81
CA GLY A 456 -10.98 -5.92 15.61
C GLY A 456 -11.61 -5.65 16.97
N VAL A 457 -11.17 -4.59 17.66
CA VAL A 457 -11.77 -4.17 18.95
C VAL A 457 -13.22 -3.75 18.74
N GLN A 458 -13.55 -2.96 17.70
CA GLN A 458 -14.93 -2.54 17.42
C GLN A 458 -15.83 -3.72 17.11
N VAL A 459 -15.38 -4.67 16.28
CA VAL A 459 -16.15 -5.88 15.96
C VAL A 459 -16.39 -6.73 17.21
N LEU A 460 -15.35 -6.93 18.03
CA LEU A 460 -15.47 -7.71 19.26
C LEU A 460 -16.44 -7.07 20.25
N ASP A 461 -16.36 -5.76 20.49
CA ASP A 461 -17.23 -5.03 21.39
C ASP A 461 -18.70 -5.12 20.96
N MET A 462 -18.95 -5.07 19.67
CA MET A 462 -20.30 -5.19 19.14
C MET A 462 -20.84 -6.62 19.27
N ARG A 463 -20.04 -7.64 18.92
CA ARG A 463 -20.46 -9.04 19.08
C ARG A 463 -20.73 -9.39 20.52
N LYS A 464 -19.91 -8.93 21.49
CA LYS A 464 -20.17 -9.07 22.93
C LYS A 464 -21.50 -8.44 23.38
N LYS A 465 -21.89 -7.29 22.80
CA LYS A 465 -23.15 -6.62 23.13
C LYS A 465 -24.39 -7.32 22.55
N ILE A 466 -24.27 -7.93 21.39
CA ILE A 466 -25.41 -8.49 20.64
C ILE A 466 -25.57 -9.99 20.88
N LEU A 467 -24.47 -10.74 20.92
CA LEU A 467 -24.46 -12.20 20.93
C LEU A 467 -24.07 -12.82 22.27
N ASP A 468 -23.47 -12.08 23.20
CA ASP A 468 -22.77 -12.47 24.42
C ASP A 468 -21.28 -12.89 24.26
N ALA A 469 -20.62 -13.14 25.39
CA ALA A 469 -19.17 -13.43 25.41
C ALA A 469 -18.84 -14.89 25.05
N GLU A 470 -19.77 -15.83 25.21
CA GLU A 470 -19.58 -17.27 24.98
C GLU A 470 -20.02 -17.70 23.57
N HIS A 471 -20.62 -16.78 22.78
CA HIS A 471 -21.10 -17.11 21.44
C HIS A 471 -19.95 -17.45 20.46
N PRO A 472 -20.08 -18.47 19.59
CA PRO A 472 -19.01 -18.87 18.67
C PRO A 472 -18.39 -17.73 17.87
N TYR A 473 -19.20 -16.84 17.28
CA TYR A 473 -18.72 -15.68 16.53
C TYR A 473 -18.00 -14.63 17.41
N THR A 474 -18.35 -14.52 18.69
CA THR A 474 -17.60 -13.67 19.63
C THR A 474 -16.23 -14.26 19.92
N LEU A 475 -16.16 -15.58 20.12
CA LEU A 475 -14.90 -16.30 20.32
C LEU A 475 -14.01 -16.24 19.08
N GLU A 476 -14.60 -16.29 17.90
CA GLU A 476 -13.89 -16.09 16.64
C GLU A 476 -13.28 -14.67 16.53
N SER A 477 -14.07 -13.63 16.86
CA SER A 477 -13.55 -12.25 16.88
C SER A 477 -12.40 -12.07 17.88
N MET A 478 -12.48 -12.72 19.04
CA MET A 478 -11.38 -12.72 20.03
C MET A 478 -10.13 -13.38 19.45
N ALA A 479 -10.26 -14.52 18.77
CA ALA A 479 -9.13 -15.21 18.13
C ALA A 479 -8.53 -14.38 16.99
N ASN A 480 -9.35 -13.73 16.16
CA ASN A 480 -8.89 -12.86 15.08
C ASN A 480 -8.18 -11.60 15.60
N LEU A 481 -8.67 -11.03 16.71
CA LEU A 481 -8.01 -9.90 17.37
C LEU A 481 -6.68 -10.32 18.00
N ALA A 482 -6.63 -11.51 18.63
CA ALA A 482 -5.40 -12.07 19.16
C ALA A 482 -4.34 -12.26 18.07
N THR A 483 -4.73 -12.82 16.93
CA THR A 483 -3.84 -12.92 15.75
C THR A 483 -3.36 -11.54 15.28
N THR A 484 -4.24 -10.52 15.32
CA THR A 484 -3.86 -9.14 14.97
C THR A 484 -2.84 -8.57 15.95
N TYR A 485 -3.01 -8.82 17.24
CA TYR A 485 -2.03 -8.44 18.27
C TYR A 485 -0.69 -9.15 18.07
N ALA A 486 -0.69 -10.46 17.80
CA ALA A 486 0.53 -11.22 17.55
C ALA A 486 1.29 -10.68 16.32
N CYS A 487 0.62 -10.43 15.20
CA CYS A 487 1.23 -9.81 14.01
C CYS A 487 1.78 -8.41 14.29
N GLY A 488 1.11 -7.64 15.16
CA GLY A 488 1.54 -6.32 15.60
C GLY A 488 2.62 -6.32 16.69
N GLY A 489 3.12 -7.51 17.10
CA GLY A 489 4.15 -7.67 18.13
C GLY A 489 3.66 -7.45 19.56
N LYS A 490 2.34 -7.43 19.80
CA LYS A 490 1.69 -7.32 21.10
C LYS A 490 1.40 -8.71 21.67
N TRP A 491 2.41 -9.49 21.89
CA TRP A 491 2.27 -10.92 22.20
C TRP A 491 1.62 -11.20 23.56
N ASN A 492 1.74 -10.29 24.54
CA ASN A 492 1.09 -10.43 25.84
C ASN A 492 -0.44 -10.29 25.74
N GLU A 493 -0.90 -9.33 24.94
CA GLU A 493 -2.32 -9.11 24.67
C GLU A 493 -2.90 -10.26 23.85
N ALA A 494 -2.14 -10.78 22.88
CA ALA A 494 -2.50 -11.96 22.10
C ALA A 494 -2.69 -13.19 23.02
N GLU A 495 -1.71 -13.51 23.85
CA GLU A 495 -1.76 -14.61 24.81
C GLU A 495 -2.99 -14.52 25.71
N GLN A 496 -3.26 -13.34 26.28
CA GLN A 496 -4.41 -13.15 27.19
C GLN A 496 -5.73 -13.51 26.52
N LEU A 497 -5.92 -13.09 25.25
CA LEU A 497 -7.13 -13.42 24.51
C LEU A 497 -7.19 -14.89 24.11
N GLU A 498 -6.07 -15.45 23.67
CA GLU A 498 -6.01 -16.86 23.23
C GLU A 498 -6.26 -17.82 24.39
N VAL A 499 -5.72 -17.55 25.60
CA VAL A 499 -6.01 -18.33 26.80
C VAL A 499 -7.50 -18.27 27.14
N GLN A 500 -8.12 -17.08 27.10
CA GLN A 500 -9.56 -16.93 27.33
C GLN A 500 -10.39 -17.72 26.30
N VAL A 501 -10.06 -17.60 25.01
CA VAL A 501 -10.76 -18.33 23.93
C VAL A 501 -10.61 -19.84 24.13
N LEU A 502 -9.39 -20.30 24.46
CA LEU A 502 -9.09 -21.72 24.69
C LEU A 502 -9.91 -22.29 25.85
N ASP A 503 -9.95 -21.59 26.98
CA ASP A 503 -10.71 -22.01 28.16
C ASP A 503 -12.22 -22.09 27.87
N LEU A 504 -12.76 -21.08 27.18
CA LEU A 504 -14.18 -21.07 26.79
C LEU A 504 -14.49 -22.17 25.78
N ARG A 505 -13.66 -22.37 24.74
CA ARG A 505 -13.86 -23.46 23.79
C ARG A 505 -13.73 -24.85 24.43
N LYS A 506 -12.79 -25.06 25.34
CA LYS A 506 -12.67 -26.31 26.13
C LYS A 506 -13.95 -26.58 26.94
N LYS A 507 -14.52 -25.55 27.58
CA LYS A 507 -15.73 -25.63 28.36
C LYS A 507 -16.97 -25.94 27.51
N LEU A 508 -17.10 -25.27 26.37
CA LEU A 508 -18.30 -25.33 25.51
C LEU A 508 -18.30 -26.50 24.53
N LEU A 509 -17.16 -26.77 23.93
CA LEU A 509 -17.03 -27.71 22.81
C LEU A 509 -16.25 -28.98 23.21
N GLY A 510 -15.51 -28.95 24.30
CA GLY A 510 -14.62 -30.05 24.72
C GLY A 510 -13.20 -29.94 24.17
N ALA A 511 -12.29 -30.73 24.75
CA ALA A 511 -10.86 -30.65 24.45
C ALA A 511 -10.49 -31.19 23.05
N GLU A 512 -11.29 -32.10 22.49
CA GLU A 512 -11.00 -32.74 21.19
C GLU A 512 -11.69 -32.04 20.01
N HIS A 513 -12.44 -30.96 20.25
CA HIS A 513 -13.13 -30.23 19.18
C HIS A 513 -12.14 -29.52 18.25
N PRO A 514 -12.34 -29.51 16.90
CA PRO A 514 -11.43 -28.87 15.97
C PRO A 514 -11.08 -27.42 16.33
N ASP A 515 -12.07 -26.61 16.73
CA ASP A 515 -11.84 -25.20 17.10
C ASP A 515 -11.02 -25.06 18.40
N THR A 516 -11.16 -25.99 19.34
CA THR A 516 -10.34 -26.03 20.55
C THR A 516 -8.90 -26.37 20.18
N LEU A 517 -8.68 -27.34 19.30
CA LEU A 517 -7.35 -27.68 18.80
C LEU A 517 -6.71 -26.54 17.99
N LEU A 518 -7.53 -25.79 17.24
CA LEU A 518 -7.06 -24.58 16.55
C LEU A 518 -6.62 -23.52 17.56
N SER A 519 -7.37 -23.28 18.63
CA SER A 519 -6.98 -22.34 19.70
C SER A 519 -5.69 -22.74 20.38
N MET A 520 -5.49 -24.05 20.63
CA MET A 520 -4.22 -24.57 21.19
C MET A 520 -3.04 -24.35 20.22
N SER A 521 -3.25 -24.56 18.93
CA SER A 521 -2.22 -24.27 17.92
C SER A 521 -1.84 -22.79 17.83
N ASN A 522 -2.83 -21.89 17.90
CA ASN A 522 -2.56 -20.44 17.87
C ASN A 522 -1.78 -19.99 19.10
N LEU A 523 -2.20 -20.46 20.29
CA LEU A 523 -1.48 -20.17 21.53
C LEU A 523 -0.05 -20.74 21.50
N GLY A 524 0.15 -21.93 20.94
CA GLY A 524 1.48 -22.51 20.70
C GLY A 524 2.35 -21.61 19.83
N ALA A 525 1.79 -21.07 18.73
CA ALA A 525 2.49 -20.14 17.87
C ALA A 525 2.85 -18.83 18.61
N THR A 526 1.93 -18.27 19.40
CA THR A 526 2.21 -17.08 20.21
C THR A 526 3.30 -17.33 21.26
N TYR A 527 3.33 -18.52 21.89
CA TYR A 527 4.42 -18.90 22.79
C TYR A 527 5.76 -19.04 22.05
N ALA A 528 5.78 -19.61 20.83
CA ALA A 528 6.98 -19.66 20.02
C ALA A 528 7.52 -18.27 19.66
N ASP A 529 6.64 -17.35 19.28
CA ASP A 529 7.00 -15.95 18.99
C ASP A 529 7.47 -15.18 20.24
N LYS A 530 7.02 -15.56 21.43
CA LYS A 530 7.52 -15.08 22.72
C LYS A 530 8.83 -15.74 23.15
N GLY A 531 9.37 -16.70 22.40
CA GLY A 531 10.54 -17.48 22.75
C GLY A 531 10.32 -18.51 23.88
N TRP A 532 9.05 -18.83 24.20
CA TRP A 532 8.68 -19.87 25.17
C TRP A 532 8.51 -21.21 24.46
N TRP A 533 9.59 -21.64 23.86
CA TRP A 533 9.57 -22.78 22.93
C TRP A 533 9.23 -24.12 23.60
N ASN A 534 9.49 -24.29 24.88
CA ASN A 534 9.12 -25.52 25.60
C ASN A 534 7.61 -25.62 25.81
N GLU A 535 6.96 -24.50 26.14
CA GLU A 535 5.52 -24.39 26.28
C GLU A 535 4.83 -24.57 24.94
N ALA A 536 5.38 -23.98 23.87
CA ALA A 536 4.92 -24.15 22.52
C ALA A 536 4.99 -25.63 22.08
N GLU A 537 6.14 -26.30 22.30
CA GLU A 537 6.33 -27.73 22.01
C GLU A 537 5.28 -28.58 22.71
N GLN A 538 5.04 -28.34 24.00
CA GLN A 538 4.05 -29.10 24.78
C GLN A 538 2.64 -29.01 24.19
N LEU A 539 2.20 -27.81 23.80
CA LEU A 539 0.88 -27.61 23.19
C LEU A 539 0.80 -28.26 21.80
N GLU A 540 1.82 -28.06 20.98
CA GLU A 540 1.85 -28.55 19.60
C GLU A 540 1.93 -30.09 19.54
N VAL A 541 2.66 -30.74 20.45
CA VAL A 541 2.68 -32.20 20.61
C VAL A 541 1.28 -32.72 20.97
N GLN A 542 0.61 -32.09 21.95
CA GLN A 542 -0.76 -32.47 22.35
C GLN A 542 -1.73 -32.33 21.18
N VAL A 543 -1.69 -31.21 20.44
CA VAL A 543 -2.53 -30.99 19.27
C VAL A 543 -2.28 -32.04 18.20
N LEU A 544 -1.00 -32.33 17.92
CA LEU A 544 -0.60 -33.31 16.92
C LEU A 544 -1.10 -34.70 17.26
N GLU A 545 -0.97 -35.14 18.53
CA GLU A 545 -1.46 -36.44 18.98
C GLU A 545 -2.98 -36.54 18.86
N MET A 546 -3.72 -35.52 19.27
CA MET A 546 -5.17 -35.45 19.16
C MET A 546 -5.62 -35.45 17.70
N ARG A 547 -5.02 -34.62 16.82
CA ARG A 547 -5.36 -34.60 15.40
C ARG A 547 -5.02 -35.94 14.70
N LYS A 548 -3.91 -36.58 15.03
CA LYS A 548 -3.58 -37.93 14.52
C LYS A 548 -4.64 -38.97 14.93
N LYS A 549 -5.13 -38.90 16.16
CA LYS A 549 -6.18 -39.78 16.69
C LYS A 549 -7.52 -39.58 16.01
N ILE A 550 -7.93 -38.32 15.79
CA ILE A 550 -9.28 -37.97 15.34
C ILE A 550 -9.37 -37.95 13.81
N LEU A 551 -8.40 -37.36 13.15
CA LEU A 551 -8.40 -37.08 11.72
C LEU A 551 -7.52 -38.06 10.91
N GLY A 552 -6.57 -38.70 11.58
CA GLY A 552 -5.56 -39.57 10.92
C GLY A 552 -4.26 -38.80 10.57
N ALA A 553 -3.24 -39.55 10.23
CA ALA A 553 -1.89 -39.00 10.00
C ALA A 553 -1.76 -38.20 8.67
N GLU A 554 -2.59 -38.52 7.67
CA GLU A 554 -2.54 -37.87 6.34
C GLU A 554 -3.47 -36.65 6.21
N HIS A 555 -4.24 -36.31 7.25
CA HIS A 555 -5.17 -35.19 7.18
C HIS A 555 -4.44 -33.86 7.09
N PRO A 556 -4.90 -32.87 6.27
CA PRO A 556 -4.22 -31.58 6.12
C PRO A 556 -3.91 -30.86 7.43
N ASP A 557 -4.84 -30.85 8.38
CA ASP A 557 -4.62 -30.22 9.69
C ASP A 557 -3.59 -30.97 10.55
N THR A 558 -3.48 -32.29 10.41
CA THR A 558 -2.42 -33.06 11.08
C THR A 558 -1.07 -32.71 10.50
N LEU A 559 -0.97 -32.60 9.16
CA LEU A 559 0.26 -32.20 8.48
C LEU A 559 0.64 -30.73 8.81
N LEU A 560 -0.34 -29.86 9.01
CA LEU A 560 -0.09 -28.49 9.49
C LEU A 560 0.51 -28.50 10.90
N SER A 561 -0.05 -29.31 11.83
CA SER A 561 0.50 -29.43 13.19
C SER A 561 1.93 -29.98 13.19
N MET A 562 2.23 -30.95 12.31
CA MET A 562 3.60 -31.44 12.16
C MET A 562 4.55 -30.35 11.67
N GLY A 563 4.12 -29.50 10.74
CA GLY A 563 4.90 -28.35 10.24
C GLY A 563 5.15 -27.29 11.31
N ASN A 564 4.14 -27.00 12.15
CA ASN A 564 4.30 -26.05 13.27
C ASN A 564 5.31 -26.60 14.30
N LEU A 565 5.16 -27.86 14.72
CA LEU A 565 6.09 -28.50 15.64
C LEU A 565 7.53 -28.56 15.09
N ALA A 566 7.67 -28.80 13.78
CA ALA A 566 8.99 -28.75 13.13
C ALA A 566 9.62 -27.35 13.23
N ARG A 567 8.85 -26.29 13.05
CA ARG A 567 9.32 -24.90 13.24
C ARG A 567 9.77 -24.67 14.68
N THR A 568 8.98 -25.08 15.66
CA THR A 568 9.33 -24.96 17.07
C THR A 568 10.62 -25.71 17.41
N TYR A 569 10.81 -26.91 16.82
CA TYR A 569 12.08 -27.65 16.96
C TYR A 569 13.26 -26.90 16.31
N ALA A 570 13.05 -26.29 15.13
CA ALA A 570 14.10 -25.49 14.49
C ALA A 570 14.49 -24.28 15.35
N ASP A 571 13.51 -23.58 15.94
CA ASP A 571 13.72 -22.43 16.83
C ASP A 571 14.43 -22.84 18.15
N GLN A 572 14.22 -24.08 18.62
CA GLN A 572 14.98 -24.69 19.73
C GLN A 572 16.37 -25.19 19.33
N GLY A 573 16.77 -25.08 18.07
CA GLY A 573 18.01 -25.63 17.55
C GLY A 573 18.03 -27.17 17.40
N LYS A 574 16.90 -27.83 17.55
CA LYS A 574 16.70 -29.28 17.34
C LYS A 574 16.50 -29.56 15.84
N TRP A 575 17.50 -29.22 15.04
CA TRP A 575 17.36 -29.24 13.57
C TRP A 575 17.21 -30.64 12.97
N ASN A 576 17.66 -31.69 13.67
CA ASN A 576 17.48 -33.06 13.20
C ASN A 576 16.02 -33.52 13.31
N GLU A 577 15.37 -33.18 14.43
CA GLU A 577 13.95 -33.44 14.70
C GLU A 577 13.07 -32.64 13.74
N ALA A 578 13.42 -31.35 13.52
CA ALA A 578 12.75 -30.50 12.55
C ALA A 578 12.82 -31.10 11.13
N GLU A 579 14.02 -31.46 10.66
CA GLU A 579 14.22 -32.11 9.35
C GLU A 579 13.37 -33.38 9.19
N GLN A 580 13.36 -34.25 10.21
CA GLN A 580 12.58 -35.49 10.17
C GLN A 580 11.09 -35.23 9.95
N LEU A 581 10.50 -34.25 10.66
CA LEU A 581 9.11 -33.92 10.50
C LEU A 581 8.83 -33.24 9.16
N GLU A 582 9.69 -32.31 8.74
CA GLU A 582 9.53 -31.58 7.47
C GLU A 582 9.62 -32.53 6.26
N VAL A 583 10.54 -33.48 6.27
CA VAL A 583 10.65 -34.51 5.22
C VAL A 583 9.37 -35.35 5.18
N GLN A 584 8.86 -35.79 6.32
CA GLN A 584 7.62 -36.58 6.38
C GLN A 584 6.43 -35.76 5.82
N VAL A 585 6.28 -34.50 6.22
CA VAL A 585 5.21 -33.61 5.74
C VAL A 585 5.36 -33.36 4.25
N PHE A 586 6.59 -33.14 3.77
CA PHE A 586 6.86 -32.91 2.34
C PHE A 586 6.46 -34.12 1.51
N ASP A 587 6.86 -35.33 1.89
CA ASP A 587 6.55 -36.55 1.16
C ASP A 587 5.02 -36.81 1.14
N MET A 588 4.34 -36.62 2.28
CA MET A 588 2.89 -36.76 2.37
C MET A 588 2.13 -35.72 1.53
N ARG A 589 2.47 -34.43 1.64
CA ARG A 589 1.84 -33.38 0.83
C ARG A 589 2.09 -33.59 -0.66
N LYS A 590 3.31 -33.96 -1.05
CA LYS A 590 3.65 -34.26 -2.44
C LYS A 590 2.82 -35.42 -2.98
N LYS A 591 2.57 -36.45 -2.17
CA LYS A 591 1.71 -37.60 -2.52
C LYS A 591 0.24 -37.23 -2.64
N LEU A 592 -0.29 -36.42 -1.71
CA LEU A 592 -1.72 -36.10 -1.60
C LEU A 592 -2.16 -34.93 -2.49
N LEU A 593 -1.35 -33.89 -2.56
CA LEU A 593 -1.68 -32.61 -3.21
C LEU A 593 -0.89 -32.41 -4.52
N GLY A 594 0.19 -33.12 -4.70
CA GLY A 594 1.13 -32.91 -5.81
C GLY A 594 2.31 -31.99 -5.46
N ALA A 595 3.34 -32.01 -6.32
CA ALA A 595 4.57 -31.24 -6.10
C ALA A 595 4.37 -29.70 -6.25
N GLU A 596 3.40 -29.31 -7.06
CA GLU A 596 3.14 -27.89 -7.39
C GLU A 596 2.14 -27.22 -6.45
N HIS A 597 1.53 -27.96 -5.52
CA HIS A 597 0.56 -27.37 -4.60
C HIS A 597 1.23 -26.33 -3.67
N PRO A 598 0.60 -25.17 -3.38
CA PRO A 598 1.16 -24.11 -2.54
C PRO A 598 1.69 -24.60 -1.19
N ASP A 599 0.95 -25.49 -0.52
CA ASP A 599 1.36 -26.07 0.76
C ASP A 599 2.58 -27.00 0.65
N THR A 600 2.73 -27.68 -0.48
CA THR A 600 3.94 -28.49 -0.75
C THR A 600 5.16 -27.58 -0.98
N LEU A 601 4.97 -26.47 -1.70
CA LEU A 601 6.01 -25.48 -1.94
C LEU A 601 6.40 -24.72 -0.66
N LEU A 602 5.46 -24.53 0.26
CA LEU A 602 5.74 -23.94 1.56
C LEU A 602 6.65 -24.83 2.40
N ILE A 603 6.32 -26.11 2.55
CA ILE A 603 7.16 -27.05 3.33
C ILE A 603 8.52 -27.27 2.68
N MET A 604 8.64 -27.22 1.34
CA MET A 604 9.94 -27.22 0.65
C MET A 604 10.80 -26.04 1.08
N SER A 605 10.19 -24.86 1.22
CA SER A 605 10.92 -23.65 1.67
C SER A 605 11.36 -23.77 3.12
N ASN A 606 10.55 -24.34 3.99
CA ASN A 606 10.91 -24.59 5.40
C ASN A 606 12.04 -25.59 5.53
N LEU A 607 11.95 -26.72 4.83
CA LEU A 607 13.02 -27.76 4.80
C LEU A 607 14.34 -27.18 4.28
N ALA A 608 14.29 -26.33 3.25
CA ALA A 608 15.48 -25.66 2.75
C ALA A 608 16.07 -24.69 3.79
N ALA A 609 15.23 -23.98 4.57
CA ALA A 609 15.70 -23.16 5.68
C ALA A 609 16.38 -24.01 6.77
N THR A 610 15.82 -25.16 7.11
CA THR A 610 16.43 -26.11 8.06
C THR A 610 17.77 -26.64 7.53
N TYR A 611 17.90 -26.96 6.23
CA TYR A 611 19.18 -27.33 5.63
C TYR A 611 20.21 -26.19 5.70
N SER A 612 19.78 -24.95 5.46
CA SER A 612 20.67 -23.77 5.59
C SER A 612 21.20 -23.63 7.02
N GLN A 613 20.34 -23.79 8.04
CA GLN A 613 20.74 -23.78 9.45
C GLN A 613 21.72 -24.91 9.80
N LYS A 614 21.59 -26.06 9.15
CA LYS A 614 22.53 -27.18 9.28
C LYS A 614 23.82 -27.00 8.47
N GLY A 615 24.02 -25.88 7.77
CA GLY A 615 25.16 -25.61 6.90
C GLY A 615 25.17 -26.43 5.59
N ARG A 616 24.07 -27.10 5.24
CA ARG A 616 23.88 -27.87 4.00
C ARG A 616 23.37 -26.95 2.89
N TRP A 617 24.13 -25.92 2.59
CA TRP A 617 23.71 -24.82 1.70
C TRP A 617 23.45 -25.25 0.26
N SER A 618 24.16 -26.26 -0.25
CA SER A 618 23.95 -26.76 -1.61
C SER A 618 22.58 -27.42 -1.77
N GLU A 619 22.12 -28.16 -0.77
CA GLU A 619 20.83 -28.81 -0.76
C GLU A 619 19.72 -27.80 -0.51
N ALA A 620 19.96 -26.83 0.36
CA ALA A 620 19.06 -25.69 0.56
C ALA A 620 18.87 -24.89 -0.74
N GLU A 621 19.93 -24.57 -1.47
CA GLU A 621 19.90 -23.91 -2.77
C GLU A 621 19.06 -24.70 -3.78
N GLN A 622 19.31 -26.02 -3.91
CA GLN A 622 18.56 -26.88 -4.85
C GLN A 622 17.05 -26.86 -4.57
N LEU A 623 16.65 -27.00 -3.32
CA LEU A 623 15.23 -26.97 -2.95
C LEU A 623 14.60 -25.61 -3.21
N HIS A 624 15.27 -24.51 -2.86
CA HIS A 624 14.74 -23.18 -3.12
C HIS A 624 14.65 -22.84 -4.60
N VAL A 625 15.62 -23.25 -5.42
CA VAL A 625 15.57 -23.07 -6.88
C VAL A 625 14.38 -23.84 -7.48
N GLN A 626 14.16 -25.09 -7.05
CA GLN A 626 13.00 -25.87 -7.49
C GLN A 626 11.67 -25.23 -7.06
N ALA A 627 11.55 -24.83 -5.80
CA ALA A 627 10.35 -24.18 -5.30
C ALA A 627 10.08 -22.84 -6.02
N LEU A 628 11.13 -22.08 -6.31
CA LEU A 628 11.05 -20.81 -7.04
C LEU A 628 10.58 -20.99 -8.49
N ASP A 629 11.12 -21.98 -9.20
CA ASP A 629 10.71 -22.29 -10.59
C ASP A 629 9.22 -22.69 -10.65
N MET A 630 8.77 -23.51 -9.71
CA MET A 630 7.36 -23.88 -9.61
C MET A 630 6.46 -22.70 -9.26
N LYS A 631 6.85 -21.87 -8.28
CA LYS A 631 6.10 -20.64 -7.92
C LYS A 631 6.04 -19.65 -9.08
N ASN A 632 7.13 -19.47 -9.81
CA ASN A 632 7.14 -18.62 -10.99
C ASN A 632 6.15 -19.07 -12.06
N LYS A 633 6.02 -20.38 -12.29
CA LYS A 633 5.09 -20.95 -13.26
C LYS A 633 3.63 -20.83 -12.82
N LEU A 634 3.36 -21.01 -11.53
CA LEU A 634 2.00 -21.04 -10.99
C LEU A 634 1.44 -19.64 -10.66
N LEU A 635 2.26 -18.82 -10.01
CA LEU A 635 1.86 -17.55 -9.41
C LEU A 635 2.40 -16.33 -10.18
N GLY A 636 3.43 -16.54 -11.00
CA GLY A 636 4.17 -15.46 -11.67
C GLY A 636 5.28 -14.85 -10.82
N VAL A 637 6.16 -14.11 -11.50
CA VAL A 637 7.39 -13.52 -10.91
C VAL A 637 7.05 -12.44 -9.87
N GLU A 638 5.97 -11.71 -10.08
CA GLU A 638 5.56 -10.58 -9.23
C GLU A 638 4.75 -11.01 -7.99
N HIS A 639 4.44 -12.32 -7.84
CA HIS A 639 3.65 -12.77 -6.68
C HIS A 639 4.47 -12.65 -5.37
N PRO A 640 3.86 -12.20 -4.23
CA PRO A 640 4.55 -12.05 -2.95
C PRO A 640 5.31 -13.30 -2.50
N ASP A 641 4.74 -14.49 -2.64
CA ASP A 641 5.39 -15.76 -2.26
C ASP A 641 6.57 -16.12 -3.17
N THR A 642 6.53 -15.71 -4.43
CA THR A 642 7.66 -15.86 -5.35
C THR A 642 8.80 -14.93 -4.93
N LEU A 643 8.49 -13.66 -4.66
CA LEU A 643 9.46 -12.68 -4.17
C LEU A 643 10.03 -13.06 -2.80
N LEU A 644 9.24 -13.71 -1.93
CA LEU A 644 9.72 -14.24 -0.66
C LEU A 644 10.76 -15.36 -0.88
N SER A 645 10.49 -16.29 -1.81
CA SER A 645 11.43 -17.37 -2.15
C SER A 645 12.72 -16.84 -2.79
N MET A 646 12.64 -15.81 -3.64
CA MET A 646 13.82 -15.12 -4.18
C MET A 646 14.67 -14.49 -3.06
N GLY A 647 14.05 -13.83 -2.07
CA GLY A 647 14.76 -13.25 -0.93
C GLY A 647 15.43 -14.33 -0.04
N TYR A 648 14.81 -15.48 0.16
CA TYR A 648 15.45 -16.59 0.86
C TYR A 648 16.65 -17.15 0.08
N LEU A 649 16.53 -17.30 -1.24
CA LEU A 649 17.64 -17.74 -2.09
C LEU A 649 18.80 -16.72 -2.05
N ALA A 650 18.51 -15.41 -2.03
CA ALA A 650 19.53 -14.37 -1.85
C ALA A 650 20.28 -14.52 -0.51
N ASN A 651 19.56 -14.85 0.56
CA ASN A 651 20.19 -15.11 1.87
C ASN A 651 21.10 -16.33 1.82
N ILE A 652 20.70 -17.44 1.17
CA ILE A 652 21.55 -18.63 1.00
C ILE A 652 22.80 -18.30 0.20
N TYR A 653 22.69 -17.49 -0.87
CA TYR A 653 23.86 -17.04 -1.62
C TYR A 653 24.81 -16.19 -0.76
N ALA A 654 24.27 -15.32 0.10
CA ALA A 654 25.09 -14.55 1.04
C ALA A 654 25.80 -15.46 2.04
N ASP A 655 25.12 -16.49 2.58
CA ASP A 655 25.68 -17.45 3.52
C ASP A 655 26.75 -18.36 2.88
N GLN A 656 26.64 -18.60 1.57
CA GLN A 656 27.66 -19.27 0.75
C GLN A 656 28.83 -18.33 0.36
N GLY A 657 28.78 -17.03 0.70
CA GLY A 657 29.77 -16.03 0.29
C GLY A 657 29.63 -15.55 -1.16
N LYS A 658 28.60 -15.97 -1.89
CA LYS A 658 28.26 -15.49 -3.23
C LYS A 658 27.57 -14.12 -3.14
N LEU A 659 28.30 -13.11 -2.63
CA LEU A 659 27.73 -11.81 -2.27
C LEU A 659 27.25 -10.99 -3.46
N ASN A 660 27.80 -11.21 -4.66
CA ASN A 660 27.38 -10.48 -5.87
C ASN A 660 26.03 -11.01 -6.38
N GLU A 661 25.86 -12.32 -6.39
CA GLU A 661 24.61 -12.99 -6.78
C GLU A 661 23.50 -12.67 -5.78
N ALA A 662 23.82 -12.65 -4.48
CA ALA A 662 22.90 -12.24 -3.42
C ALA A 662 22.44 -10.80 -3.61
N GLU A 663 23.35 -9.86 -3.91
CA GLU A 663 23.02 -8.45 -4.18
C GLU A 663 22.11 -8.31 -5.40
N GLN A 664 22.45 -8.95 -6.52
CA GLN A 664 21.65 -8.87 -7.74
C GLN A 664 20.22 -9.35 -7.51
N LEU A 665 20.06 -10.48 -6.81
CA LEU A 665 18.75 -11.07 -6.55
C LEU A 665 17.93 -10.20 -5.59
N GLU A 666 18.54 -9.70 -4.50
CA GLU A 666 17.84 -8.86 -3.52
C GLU A 666 17.47 -7.48 -4.10
N VAL A 667 18.30 -6.90 -5.01
CA VAL A 667 17.93 -5.67 -5.73
C VAL A 667 16.70 -5.91 -6.61
N GLN A 668 16.64 -7.02 -7.35
CA GLN A 668 15.46 -7.35 -8.15
C GLN A 668 14.20 -7.52 -7.29
N VAL A 669 14.31 -8.23 -6.16
CA VAL A 669 13.19 -8.38 -5.20
C VAL A 669 12.75 -7.02 -4.66
N LEU A 670 13.70 -6.18 -4.29
CA LEU A 670 13.42 -4.85 -3.75
C LEU A 670 12.69 -3.96 -4.76
N ASP A 671 13.15 -3.94 -6.02
CA ASP A 671 12.53 -3.13 -7.07
C ASP A 671 11.09 -3.60 -7.36
N MET A 672 10.87 -4.91 -7.42
CA MET A 672 9.53 -5.47 -7.60
C MET A 672 8.63 -5.18 -6.39
N ARG A 673 9.14 -5.34 -5.15
CA ARG A 673 8.38 -5.01 -3.93
C ARG A 673 8.06 -3.53 -3.83
N LYS A 674 8.98 -2.62 -4.17
CA LYS A 674 8.71 -1.18 -4.24
C LYS A 674 7.59 -0.85 -5.22
N LYS A 675 7.59 -1.47 -6.40
CA LYS A 675 6.56 -1.29 -7.41
C LYS A 675 5.21 -1.84 -6.97
N LEU A 676 5.18 -3.05 -6.41
CA LEU A 676 3.95 -3.77 -6.08
C LEU A 676 3.36 -3.37 -4.73
N LEU A 677 4.18 -3.25 -3.70
CA LEU A 677 3.75 -3.04 -2.32
C LEU A 677 3.93 -1.59 -1.85
N GLY A 678 4.78 -0.83 -2.52
CA GLY A 678 5.22 0.50 -2.07
C GLY A 678 6.43 0.45 -1.14
N VAL A 679 7.03 1.60 -0.91
CA VAL A 679 8.29 1.73 -0.16
C VAL A 679 8.11 1.42 1.33
N GLU A 680 6.96 1.79 1.90
CA GLU A 680 6.68 1.68 3.34
C GLU A 680 6.18 0.29 3.77
N HIS A 681 5.91 -0.62 2.81
CA HIS A 681 5.40 -1.94 3.13
C HIS A 681 6.43 -2.76 3.93
N PRO A 682 6.00 -3.52 4.98
CA PRO A 682 6.91 -4.30 5.82
C PRO A 682 7.86 -5.23 5.04
N ASP A 683 7.38 -5.89 4.00
CA ASP A 683 8.20 -6.77 3.18
C ASP A 683 9.21 -5.99 2.31
N THR A 684 8.86 -4.79 1.85
CA THR A 684 9.81 -3.91 1.15
C THR A 684 10.92 -3.48 2.10
N LEU A 685 10.55 -3.08 3.33
CA LEU A 685 11.51 -2.72 4.37
C LEU A 685 12.38 -3.90 4.82
N LYS A 686 11.85 -5.14 4.75
CA LYS A 686 12.62 -6.37 4.98
C LYS A 686 13.67 -6.58 3.89
N SER A 687 13.32 -6.40 2.61
CA SER A 687 14.28 -6.47 1.49
C SER A 687 15.37 -5.40 1.59
N MET A 688 15.01 -4.16 1.94
CA MET A 688 16.01 -3.10 2.16
C MET A 688 16.99 -3.47 3.28
N ALA A 689 16.50 -4.03 4.39
CA ALA A 689 17.34 -4.49 5.49
C ALA A 689 18.24 -5.68 5.11
N ASN A 690 17.74 -6.63 4.28
CA ASN A 690 18.54 -7.73 3.75
C ASN A 690 19.66 -7.21 2.84
N LEU A 691 19.34 -6.29 1.94
CA LEU A 691 20.33 -5.66 1.06
C LEU A 691 21.38 -4.88 1.85
N ALA A 692 21.00 -4.18 2.92
CA ALA A 692 21.91 -3.51 3.83
C ALA A 692 22.87 -4.52 4.50
N ARG A 693 22.36 -5.69 4.92
CA ARG A 693 23.19 -6.77 5.45
C ARG A 693 24.22 -7.26 4.42
N ILE A 694 23.78 -7.49 3.17
CA ILE A 694 24.68 -7.91 2.07
C ILE A 694 25.76 -6.84 1.83
N TYR A 695 25.41 -5.54 1.86
CA TYR A 695 26.39 -4.47 1.76
C TYR A 695 27.38 -4.44 2.94
N SER A 696 26.91 -4.72 4.16
CA SER A 696 27.76 -4.85 5.33
C SER A 696 28.75 -6.02 5.18
N ASP A 697 28.29 -7.17 4.70
CA ASP A 697 29.09 -8.37 4.47
C ASP A 697 30.13 -8.13 3.34
N LYS A 698 29.85 -7.24 2.38
CA LYS A 698 30.77 -6.76 1.33
C LYS A 698 31.72 -5.67 1.83
N GLY A 699 31.62 -5.19 3.07
CA GLY A 699 32.37 -4.07 3.60
C GLY A 699 31.95 -2.69 3.07
N MET A 700 30.79 -2.59 2.41
CA MET A 700 30.25 -1.35 1.84
C MET A 700 29.42 -0.59 2.89
N TRP A 701 30.03 -0.29 4.03
CA TRP A 701 29.39 0.22 5.25
C TRP A 701 28.52 1.47 5.03
N ASN A 702 28.95 2.41 4.19
CA ASN A 702 28.19 3.65 3.94
C ASN A 702 26.85 3.38 3.24
N LYS A 703 26.81 2.43 2.30
CA LYS A 703 25.55 2.03 1.64
C LYS A 703 24.64 1.30 2.61
N ALA A 704 25.20 0.43 3.45
CA ALA A 704 24.45 -0.26 4.49
C ALA A 704 23.81 0.73 5.47
N GLU A 705 24.59 1.68 5.98
CA GLU A 705 24.12 2.73 6.89
C GLU A 705 22.96 3.53 6.28
N GLN A 706 23.09 3.98 5.03
CA GLN A 706 22.06 4.76 4.34
C GLN A 706 20.72 4.01 4.28
N LEU A 707 20.75 2.74 3.86
CA LEU A 707 19.55 1.92 3.78
C LEU A 707 18.92 1.64 5.15
N GLU A 708 19.77 1.37 6.17
CA GLU A 708 19.28 1.07 7.52
C GLU A 708 18.65 2.27 8.20
N VAL A 709 19.20 3.48 7.98
CA VAL A 709 18.59 4.74 8.46
C VAL A 709 17.23 4.95 7.78
N GLU A 710 17.14 4.79 6.46
CA GLU A 710 15.89 4.92 5.72
C GLU A 710 14.83 3.92 6.22
N VAL A 711 15.20 2.64 6.37
CA VAL A 711 14.31 1.59 6.91
C VAL A 711 13.85 1.92 8.32
N LEU A 712 14.78 2.40 9.18
CA LEU A 712 14.45 2.73 10.56
C LEU A 712 13.46 3.88 10.66
N ASP A 713 13.62 4.94 9.86
CA ASP A 713 12.72 6.08 9.84
C ASP A 713 11.31 5.67 9.38
N MET A 714 11.20 4.85 8.33
CA MET A 714 9.93 4.33 7.86
C MET A 714 9.26 3.42 8.90
N ARG A 715 10.02 2.52 9.54
CA ARG A 715 9.49 1.66 10.62
C ARG A 715 9.02 2.47 11.82
N LYS A 716 9.74 3.49 12.24
CA LYS A 716 9.30 4.38 13.33
C LYS A 716 7.99 5.09 13.01
N LYS A 717 7.81 5.54 11.76
CA LYS A 717 6.57 6.18 11.30
C LYS A 717 5.40 5.22 11.20
N GLY A 718 5.61 4.05 10.58
CA GLY A 718 4.55 3.08 10.31
C GLY A 718 4.19 2.19 11.50
N LEU A 719 5.20 1.67 12.20
CA LEU A 719 5.03 0.68 13.26
C LEU A 719 5.14 1.27 14.68
N GLY A 720 5.78 2.42 14.81
CA GLY A 720 6.13 3.03 16.10
C GLY A 720 7.52 2.64 16.60
N ALA A 721 8.01 3.38 17.60
CA ALA A 721 9.37 3.24 18.13
C ALA A 721 9.59 1.92 18.91
N GLU A 722 8.54 1.42 19.53
CA GLU A 722 8.59 0.24 20.41
C GLU A 722 8.28 -1.08 19.68
N HIS A 723 7.91 -1.04 18.41
CA HIS A 723 7.60 -2.25 17.66
C HIS A 723 8.84 -3.14 17.47
N PRO A 724 8.73 -4.48 17.64
CA PRO A 724 9.87 -5.41 17.52
C PRO A 724 10.66 -5.24 16.23
N GLY A 725 9.98 -5.01 15.10
CA GLY A 725 10.61 -4.73 13.80
C GLY A 725 11.44 -3.43 13.78
N THR A 726 11.02 -2.40 14.53
CA THR A 726 11.77 -1.14 14.68
C THR A 726 13.01 -1.35 15.53
N LEU A 727 12.87 -2.09 16.64
CA LEU A 727 14.00 -2.45 17.51
C LEU A 727 15.03 -3.31 16.79
N LYS A 728 14.60 -4.24 15.92
CA LYS A 728 15.48 -5.01 15.05
C LYS A 728 16.24 -4.11 14.06
N GLY A 729 15.58 -3.09 13.50
CA GLY A 729 16.22 -2.10 12.63
C GLY A 729 17.31 -1.29 13.37
N MET A 730 17.01 -0.84 14.61
CA MET A 730 18.00 -0.15 15.44
C MET A 730 19.21 -1.03 15.77
N ALA A 731 19.00 -2.31 16.11
CA ALA A 731 20.07 -3.27 16.37
C ALA A 731 20.94 -3.52 15.12
N ASN A 732 20.34 -3.59 13.92
CA ASN A 732 21.09 -3.72 12.67
C ASN A 732 21.95 -2.48 12.41
N LEU A 733 21.41 -1.27 12.55
CA LEU A 733 22.16 -0.02 12.38
C LEU A 733 23.32 0.08 13.39
N ALA A 734 23.10 -0.34 14.63
CA ALA A 734 24.16 -0.41 15.63
C ALA A 734 25.30 -1.34 15.19
N ARG A 735 24.98 -2.51 14.63
CA ARG A 735 25.97 -3.44 14.06
C ARG A 735 26.76 -2.82 12.92
N THR A 736 26.10 -2.06 12.04
CA THR A 736 26.77 -1.34 10.94
C THR A 736 27.68 -0.25 11.47
N TYR A 737 27.29 0.50 12.52
CA TYR A 737 28.17 1.44 13.19
C TYR A 737 29.38 0.76 13.84
N ALA A 738 29.18 -0.36 14.51
CA ALA A 738 30.29 -1.16 15.07
C ALA A 738 31.26 -1.63 13.96
N GLY A 739 30.74 -2.07 12.81
CA GLY A 739 31.56 -2.43 11.63
C GLY A 739 32.38 -1.29 11.05
N GLN A 740 31.90 -0.05 11.18
CA GLN A 740 32.60 1.17 10.78
C GLN A 740 33.62 1.68 11.83
N GLY A 741 33.67 1.06 13.00
CA GLY A 741 34.45 1.54 14.15
C GLY A 741 33.83 2.71 14.91
N LYS A 742 32.55 3.05 14.64
CA LYS A 742 31.76 4.05 15.37
C LYS A 742 31.17 3.42 16.65
N TRP A 743 32.07 3.04 17.57
CA TRP A 743 31.70 2.25 18.77
C TRP A 743 30.74 2.96 19.72
N ASN A 744 30.86 4.29 19.86
CA ASN A 744 30.01 5.06 20.77
C ASN A 744 28.58 5.16 20.27
N GLU A 745 28.39 5.36 18.97
CA GLU A 745 27.08 5.40 18.33
C GLU A 745 26.40 4.02 18.38
N ALA A 746 27.18 2.95 18.19
CA ALA A 746 26.71 1.58 18.33
C ALA A 746 26.24 1.30 19.76
N GLU A 747 27.07 1.63 20.77
CA GLU A 747 26.71 1.46 22.19
C GLU A 747 25.41 2.20 22.56
N GLN A 748 25.24 3.45 22.12
CA GLN A 748 24.03 4.23 22.41
C GLN A 748 22.77 3.57 21.87
N LEU A 749 22.80 3.07 20.63
CA LEU A 749 21.66 2.37 20.04
C LEU A 749 21.39 1.03 20.72
N GLU A 750 22.44 0.26 21.01
CA GLU A 750 22.30 -1.06 21.67
C GLU A 750 21.75 -0.95 23.09
N VAL A 751 22.14 0.06 23.86
CA VAL A 751 21.56 0.33 25.19
C VAL A 751 20.09 0.69 25.07
N GLN A 752 19.71 1.56 24.13
CA GLN A 752 18.31 1.91 23.89
C GLN A 752 17.47 0.68 23.51
N VAL A 753 17.96 -0.13 22.58
CA VAL A 753 17.28 -1.36 22.15
C VAL A 753 17.13 -2.32 23.33
N LEU A 754 18.18 -2.50 24.14
CA LEU A 754 18.17 -3.40 25.28
C LEU A 754 17.13 -2.96 26.33
N ASP A 755 17.08 -1.67 26.65
CA ASP A 755 16.12 -1.14 27.61
C ASP A 755 14.68 -1.31 27.13
N MET A 756 14.41 -1.04 25.85
CA MET A 756 13.08 -1.24 25.26
C MET A 756 12.71 -2.72 25.21
N ARG A 757 13.62 -3.62 24.79
CA ARG A 757 13.35 -5.06 24.78
C ARG A 757 13.12 -5.62 26.19
N LYS A 758 13.86 -5.19 27.20
CA LYS A 758 13.61 -5.58 28.59
C LYS A 758 12.22 -5.19 29.07
N LYS A 759 11.74 -3.99 28.70
CA LYS A 759 10.38 -3.54 29.04
C LYS A 759 9.28 -4.33 28.33
N LEU A 760 9.46 -4.58 27.04
CA LEU A 760 8.42 -5.14 26.18
C LEU A 760 8.36 -6.66 26.23
N LEU A 761 9.52 -7.31 26.23
CA LEU A 761 9.66 -8.75 26.05
C LEU A 761 10.09 -9.46 27.33
N GLY A 762 10.63 -8.70 28.30
CA GLY A 762 11.23 -9.24 29.52
C GLY A 762 12.73 -9.49 29.36
N ALA A 763 13.39 -9.73 30.51
CA ALA A 763 14.85 -9.91 30.58
C ALA A 763 15.31 -11.25 29.99
N GLU A 764 14.46 -12.26 30.00
CA GLU A 764 14.78 -13.63 29.59
C GLU A 764 14.42 -13.90 28.12
N HIS A 765 13.79 -12.97 27.42
CA HIS A 765 13.41 -13.16 26.01
C HIS A 765 14.66 -13.33 25.13
N PRO A 766 14.66 -14.27 24.15
CA PRO A 766 15.80 -14.53 23.27
C PRO A 766 16.38 -13.26 22.61
N ASP A 767 15.52 -12.37 22.10
CA ASP A 767 15.93 -11.12 21.49
C ASP A 767 16.57 -10.14 22.49
N THR A 768 16.15 -10.15 23.77
CA THR A 768 16.76 -9.36 24.82
C THR A 768 18.16 -9.87 25.12
N LEU A 769 18.32 -11.19 25.23
CA LEU A 769 19.61 -11.85 25.42
C LEU A 769 20.55 -11.63 24.21
N LEU A 770 20.00 -11.60 23.00
CA LEU A 770 20.77 -11.27 21.79
C LEU A 770 21.30 -9.83 21.85
N SER A 771 20.48 -8.86 22.28
CA SER A 771 20.91 -7.46 22.44
C SER A 771 22.02 -7.32 23.49
N MET A 772 21.91 -8.04 24.61
CA MET A 772 22.97 -8.06 25.62
C MET A 772 24.29 -8.60 25.06
N GLY A 773 24.24 -9.66 24.22
CA GLY A 773 25.42 -10.22 23.55
C GLY A 773 26.06 -9.24 22.54
N TYR A 774 25.26 -8.46 21.79
CA TYR A 774 25.78 -7.43 20.89
C TYR A 774 26.44 -6.29 21.68
N LEU A 775 25.82 -5.81 22.74
CA LEU A 775 26.39 -4.79 23.62
C LEU A 775 27.70 -5.27 24.28
N ALA A 776 27.75 -6.53 24.73
CA ALA A 776 28.96 -7.12 25.26
C ALA A 776 30.10 -7.14 24.23
N ARG A 777 29.77 -7.46 22.97
CA ARG A 777 30.73 -7.42 21.86
C ARG A 777 31.25 -6.00 21.62
N THR A 778 30.36 -5.01 21.58
CA THR A 778 30.74 -3.60 21.41
C THR A 778 31.61 -3.12 22.54
N TYR A 779 31.33 -3.51 23.79
CA TYR A 779 32.24 -3.23 24.94
C TYR A 779 33.60 -3.88 24.79
N ALA A 780 33.67 -5.14 24.34
CA ALA A 780 34.95 -5.83 24.10
C ALA A 780 35.79 -5.11 23.02
N ASP A 781 35.11 -4.69 21.92
CA ASP A 781 35.77 -4.00 20.81
C ASP A 781 36.20 -2.55 21.19
N GLN A 782 35.53 -1.91 22.18
CA GLN A 782 35.98 -0.67 22.83
C GLN A 782 37.12 -0.84 23.85
N GLY A 783 37.47 -2.09 24.19
CA GLY A 783 38.42 -2.38 25.25
C GLY A 783 37.86 -2.42 26.67
N LYS A 784 36.56 -2.26 26.87
CA LYS A 784 35.83 -2.43 28.16
C LYS A 784 35.62 -3.91 28.46
N LYS A 785 36.70 -4.64 28.70
CA LYS A 785 36.72 -6.11 28.78
C LYS A 785 35.99 -6.68 29.98
N ASP A 786 35.98 -5.95 31.09
CA ASP A 786 35.32 -6.38 32.35
C ASP A 786 33.80 -6.28 32.25
N GLU A 787 33.26 -5.20 31.64
CA GLU A 787 31.86 -5.00 31.37
C GLU A 787 31.36 -6.05 30.35
N ALA A 788 32.15 -6.31 29.32
CA ALA A 788 31.85 -7.34 28.34
C ALA A 788 31.75 -8.75 28.97
N GLU A 789 32.70 -9.11 29.85
CA GLU A 789 32.68 -10.37 30.59
C GLU A 789 31.42 -10.49 31.44
N GLN A 790 31.09 -9.46 32.21
CA GLN A 790 29.90 -9.46 33.07
C GLN A 790 28.61 -9.72 32.30
N LEU A 791 28.44 -9.02 31.17
CA LEU A 791 27.26 -9.22 30.33
C LEU A 791 27.21 -10.61 29.71
N GLU A 792 28.30 -11.10 29.15
CA GLU A 792 28.36 -12.44 28.52
C GLU A 792 28.12 -13.56 29.55
N VAL A 793 28.60 -13.43 30.82
CA VAL A 793 28.31 -14.39 31.89
C VAL A 793 26.82 -14.37 32.22
N GLN A 794 26.21 -13.20 32.38
CA GLN A 794 24.78 -13.10 32.65
C GLN A 794 23.94 -13.74 31.53
N VAL A 795 24.26 -13.44 30.26
CA VAL A 795 23.58 -14.05 29.08
C VAL A 795 23.76 -15.56 29.07
N LEU A 796 24.97 -16.04 29.37
CA LEU A 796 25.26 -17.46 29.40
C LEU A 796 24.43 -18.21 30.46
N ASP A 797 24.34 -17.67 31.68
CA ASP A 797 23.55 -18.25 32.74
C ASP A 797 22.06 -18.33 32.40
N MET A 798 21.54 -17.27 31.80
CA MET A 798 20.13 -17.23 31.33
C MET A 798 19.89 -18.20 30.18
N ARG A 799 20.76 -18.23 29.16
CA ARG A 799 20.63 -19.14 28.01
C ARG A 799 20.76 -20.62 28.44
N LYS A 800 21.66 -20.94 29.36
CA LYS A 800 21.78 -22.31 29.91
C LYS A 800 20.49 -22.77 30.59
N LYS A 801 19.82 -21.89 31.32
CA LYS A 801 18.51 -22.19 31.97
C LYS A 801 17.38 -22.35 30.96
N LEU A 802 17.30 -21.45 29.97
CA LEU A 802 16.17 -21.40 29.05
C LEU A 802 16.30 -22.38 27.88
N LEU A 803 17.48 -22.45 27.29
CA LEU A 803 17.72 -23.17 26.03
C LEU A 803 18.51 -24.47 26.22
N GLY A 804 19.15 -24.64 27.39
CA GLY A 804 20.07 -25.71 27.65
C GLY A 804 21.49 -25.42 27.15
N VAL A 805 22.42 -26.30 27.54
CA VAL A 805 23.85 -26.12 27.25
C VAL A 805 24.18 -26.42 25.80
N GLU A 806 23.45 -27.32 25.14
CA GLU A 806 23.68 -27.77 23.78
C GLU A 806 23.09 -26.86 22.71
N HIS A 807 22.31 -25.85 23.10
CA HIS A 807 21.69 -24.94 22.13
C HIS A 807 22.73 -24.10 21.37
N PRO A 808 22.59 -23.94 20.04
CA PRO A 808 23.57 -23.20 19.22
C PRO A 808 23.89 -21.79 19.72
N ASP A 809 22.91 -21.07 20.23
CA ASP A 809 23.10 -19.73 20.78
C ASP A 809 23.87 -19.76 22.11
N THR A 810 23.64 -20.76 22.96
CA THR A 810 24.40 -20.96 24.18
C THR A 810 25.87 -21.24 23.85
N LEU A 811 26.12 -22.10 22.88
CA LEU A 811 27.46 -22.40 22.38
C LEU A 811 28.16 -21.18 21.73
N THR A 812 27.37 -20.31 21.08
CA THR A 812 27.91 -19.06 20.51
C THR A 812 28.31 -18.08 21.62
N ASN A 813 27.53 -17.97 22.68
CA ASN A 813 27.83 -17.14 23.82
C ASN A 813 29.07 -17.64 24.59
N MET A 814 29.21 -18.98 24.79
CA MET A 814 30.41 -19.58 25.37
C MET A 814 31.65 -19.25 24.55
N ALA A 815 31.57 -19.34 23.21
CA ALA A 815 32.67 -18.98 22.32
C ALA A 815 33.02 -17.48 22.38
N ASN A 816 32.05 -16.58 22.56
CA ASN A 816 32.30 -15.15 22.77
C ASN A 816 33.02 -14.90 24.09
N LEU A 817 32.58 -15.56 25.16
CA LEU A 817 33.22 -15.47 26.47
C LEU A 817 34.67 -16.01 26.41
N ALA A 818 34.91 -17.12 25.71
CA ALA A 818 36.26 -17.65 25.47
C ALA A 818 37.13 -16.60 24.75
N ARG A 819 36.61 -15.89 23.76
CA ARG A 819 37.32 -14.78 23.08
C ARG A 819 37.67 -13.67 24.05
N ILE A 820 36.74 -13.23 24.91
CA ILE A 820 37.00 -12.20 25.93
C ILE A 820 38.12 -12.66 26.88
N TYR A 821 38.10 -13.93 27.33
CA TYR A 821 39.18 -14.48 28.18
C TYR A 821 40.53 -14.51 27.45
N SER A 822 40.54 -14.85 26.16
CA SER A 822 41.76 -14.78 25.34
C SER A 822 42.29 -13.34 25.25
N ASP A 823 41.41 -12.37 25.02
CA ASP A 823 41.75 -10.93 24.91
C ASP A 823 42.23 -10.33 26.27
N LYS A 824 41.85 -10.96 27.37
CA LYS A 824 42.33 -10.65 28.73
C LYS A 824 43.63 -11.42 29.10
N GLY A 825 44.13 -12.28 28.24
CA GLY A 825 45.31 -13.12 28.50
C GLY A 825 45.00 -14.33 29.41
N MET A 826 43.73 -14.62 29.69
CA MET A 826 43.32 -15.76 30.55
C MET A 826 43.22 -17.04 29.73
N TRP A 827 44.30 -17.44 29.07
CA TRP A 827 44.37 -18.51 28.07
C TRP A 827 43.83 -19.86 28.54
N ASN A 828 44.05 -20.26 29.79
CA ASN A 828 43.58 -21.56 30.32
C ASN A 828 42.04 -21.59 30.41
N LYS A 829 41.38 -20.48 30.80
CA LYS A 829 39.93 -20.41 30.81
C LYS A 829 39.35 -20.39 29.38
N ALA A 830 40.01 -19.67 28.48
CA ALA A 830 39.64 -19.66 27.08
C ALA A 830 39.74 -21.05 26.45
N GLU A 831 40.85 -21.77 26.66
CA GLU A 831 41.03 -23.12 26.17
C GLU A 831 39.94 -24.08 26.67
N GLN A 832 39.65 -24.05 27.97
CA GLN A 832 38.61 -24.90 28.56
C GLN A 832 37.24 -24.68 27.89
N LEU A 833 36.82 -23.42 27.68
CA LEU A 833 35.56 -23.12 27.01
C LEU A 833 35.58 -23.46 25.52
N ASP A 834 36.66 -23.16 24.81
CA ASP A 834 36.78 -23.45 23.38
C ASP A 834 36.73 -24.97 23.12
N VAL A 835 37.37 -25.82 23.96
CA VAL A 835 37.30 -27.28 23.88
C VAL A 835 35.86 -27.77 24.14
N GLU A 836 35.23 -27.28 25.23
CA GLU A 836 33.83 -27.65 25.56
C GLU A 836 32.88 -27.31 24.43
N VAL A 837 32.98 -26.08 23.90
CA VAL A 837 32.17 -25.63 22.75
C VAL A 837 32.40 -26.46 21.50
N LEU A 838 33.68 -26.82 21.23
CA LEU A 838 34.02 -27.61 20.05
C LEU A 838 33.45 -29.02 20.12
N ASP A 839 33.55 -29.66 21.27
CA ASP A 839 33.03 -31.03 21.48
C ASP A 839 31.47 -31.02 21.36
N MET A 840 30.80 -30.04 21.97
CA MET A 840 29.35 -29.93 21.84
C MET A 840 28.91 -29.60 20.41
N ARG A 841 29.60 -28.68 19.71
CA ARG A 841 29.29 -28.37 18.30
C ARG A 841 29.51 -29.57 17.41
N LYS A 842 30.55 -30.39 17.60
CA LYS A 842 30.75 -31.64 16.86
C LYS A 842 29.60 -32.62 17.08
N LYS A 843 29.10 -32.69 18.33
CA LYS A 843 27.98 -33.58 18.68
C LYS A 843 26.65 -33.10 18.05
N VAL A 844 26.34 -31.81 18.17
CA VAL A 844 25.03 -31.23 17.78
C VAL A 844 24.99 -30.91 16.29
N LEU A 845 26.02 -30.26 15.76
CA LEU A 845 26.09 -29.74 14.41
C LEU A 845 26.79 -30.64 13.41
N GLY A 846 27.66 -31.51 13.92
CA GLY A 846 28.56 -32.32 13.09
C GLY A 846 29.94 -31.67 12.87
N ALA A 847 30.91 -32.46 12.41
CA ALA A 847 32.28 -32.01 12.24
C ALA A 847 32.49 -31.01 11.10
N GLU A 848 31.69 -31.12 10.04
CA GLU A 848 31.80 -30.29 8.83
C GLU A 848 30.97 -28.98 8.92
N HIS A 849 30.19 -28.78 9.97
CA HIS A 849 29.34 -27.60 10.09
C HIS A 849 30.21 -26.34 10.24
N PRO A 850 29.84 -25.19 9.55
CA PRO A 850 30.61 -23.96 9.60
C PRO A 850 30.86 -23.42 11.02
N GLY A 851 29.87 -23.57 11.91
CA GLY A 851 30.01 -23.22 13.34
C GLY A 851 31.06 -24.07 14.06
N THR A 852 31.18 -25.35 13.72
CA THR A 852 32.20 -26.25 14.26
C THR A 852 33.58 -25.85 13.77
N LEU A 853 33.74 -25.57 12.46
CA LEU A 853 34.98 -25.08 11.87
C LEU A 853 35.42 -23.73 12.47
N LYS A 854 34.45 -22.84 12.78
CA LYS A 854 34.73 -21.60 13.49
C LYS A 854 35.21 -21.86 14.93
N GLY A 855 34.66 -22.86 15.62
CA GLY A 855 35.11 -23.31 16.93
C GLY A 855 36.55 -23.82 16.89
N MET A 856 36.90 -24.69 15.90
CA MET A 856 38.29 -25.18 15.70
C MET A 856 39.26 -24.01 15.46
N ALA A 857 38.89 -23.02 14.62
CA ALA A 857 39.73 -21.87 14.33
C ALA A 857 39.90 -20.96 15.60
N ASN A 858 38.88 -20.85 16.47
CA ASN A 858 38.99 -20.14 17.74
C ASN A 858 39.97 -20.87 18.68
N LEU A 859 39.86 -22.18 18.85
CA LEU A 859 40.77 -22.99 19.66
C LEU A 859 42.20 -22.89 19.13
N ALA A 860 42.40 -22.93 17.79
CA ALA A 860 43.72 -22.74 17.18
C ALA A 860 44.33 -21.35 17.55
N ARG A 861 43.49 -20.31 17.57
CA ARG A 861 43.92 -18.97 18.01
C ARG A 861 44.29 -18.96 19.50
N THR A 862 43.54 -19.63 20.35
CA THR A 862 43.82 -19.77 21.77
C THR A 862 45.12 -20.53 22.00
N TYR A 863 45.38 -21.63 21.27
CA TYR A 863 46.67 -22.33 21.31
C TYR A 863 47.85 -21.47 20.82
N ALA A 864 47.67 -20.69 19.76
CA ALA A 864 48.66 -19.77 19.27
C ALA A 864 49.01 -18.69 20.35
N GLY A 865 48.00 -18.18 21.08
CA GLY A 865 48.19 -17.28 22.20
C GLY A 865 48.92 -17.86 23.41
N GLN A 866 48.87 -19.20 23.57
CA GLN A 866 49.65 -19.94 24.58
C GLN A 866 51.02 -20.41 24.07
N GLU A 867 51.44 -19.99 22.86
CA GLU A 867 52.66 -20.41 22.18
C GLU A 867 52.68 -21.92 21.83
N LYS A 868 51.54 -22.61 21.83
CA LYS A 868 51.39 -23.99 21.39
C LYS A 868 51.23 -24.04 19.84
N TRP A 869 52.30 -23.68 19.13
CA TRP A 869 52.29 -23.42 17.68
C TRP A 869 51.96 -24.68 16.87
N ASN A 870 52.43 -25.87 17.29
CA ASN A 870 52.19 -27.12 16.58
C ASN A 870 50.73 -27.53 16.61
N GLU A 871 50.10 -27.41 17.79
CA GLU A 871 48.66 -27.72 17.97
C GLU A 871 47.80 -26.73 17.23
N ALA A 872 48.18 -25.44 17.25
CA ALA A 872 47.48 -24.38 16.50
C ALA A 872 47.55 -24.62 14.97
N GLU A 873 48.75 -25.00 14.46
CA GLU A 873 48.95 -25.30 13.04
C GLU A 873 48.11 -26.51 12.59
N GLN A 874 48.14 -27.59 13.36
CA GLN A 874 47.36 -28.81 13.04
C GLN A 874 45.87 -28.51 12.93
N LEU A 875 45.29 -27.73 13.85
CA LEU A 875 43.88 -27.37 13.79
C LEU A 875 43.58 -26.46 12.59
N GLU A 876 44.38 -25.43 12.35
CA GLU A 876 44.13 -24.48 11.27
C GLU A 876 44.29 -25.13 9.88
N VAL A 877 45.20 -26.11 9.72
CA VAL A 877 45.30 -26.93 8.50
C VAL A 877 44.00 -27.72 8.28
N GLN A 878 43.50 -28.40 9.33
CA GLN A 878 42.22 -29.13 9.22
C GLN A 878 41.07 -28.21 8.84
N VAL A 879 40.98 -27.04 9.48
CA VAL A 879 39.93 -26.02 9.18
C VAL A 879 40.06 -25.54 7.73
N LEU A 880 41.27 -25.27 7.27
CA LEU A 880 41.53 -24.81 5.91
C LEU A 880 41.11 -25.84 4.86
N ASP A 881 41.47 -27.09 5.07
CA ASP A 881 41.13 -28.17 4.15
C ASP A 881 39.63 -28.42 4.08
N MET A 882 38.93 -28.40 5.23
CA MET A 882 37.48 -28.54 5.28
C MET A 882 36.78 -27.29 4.66
N ARG A 883 37.26 -26.07 4.95
CA ARG A 883 36.69 -24.85 4.34
C ARG A 883 36.88 -24.84 2.81
N LYS A 884 38.05 -25.22 2.30
CA LYS A 884 38.29 -25.37 0.86
C LYS A 884 37.30 -26.32 0.20
N LYS A 885 37.06 -27.46 0.85
CA LYS A 885 36.14 -28.50 0.37
C LYS A 885 34.69 -28.03 0.37
N LEU A 886 34.24 -27.32 1.41
CA LEU A 886 32.83 -26.96 1.63
C LEU A 886 32.45 -25.62 1.01
N LEU A 887 33.36 -24.63 1.12
CA LEU A 887 33.08 -23.24 0.74
C LEU A 887 33.79 -22.81 -0.55
N GLY A 888 34.82 -23.55 -0.94
CA GLY A 888 35.71 -23.13 -2.04
C GLY A 888 36.89 -22.29 -1.59
N ALA A 889 37.87 -22.11 -2.49
CA ALA A 889 39.13 -21.45 -2.20
C ALA A 889 39.02 -19.93 -2.05
N GLU A 890 38.03 -19.34 -2.72
CA GLU A 890 37.82 -17.89 -2.75
C GLU A 890 36.89 -17.37 -1.66
N HIS A 891 36.27 -18.26 -0.89
CA HIS A 891 35.37 -17.85 0.19
C HIS A 891 36.12 -17.03 1.26
N PRO A 892 35.54 -15.93 1.79
CA PRO A 892 36.18 -15.06 2.78
C PRO A 892 36.73 -15.81 4.00
N ASP A 893 35.99 -16.79 4.53
CA ASP A 893 36.45 -17.60 5.65
C ASP A 893 37.61 -18.54 5.30
N THR A 894 37.66 -19.04 4.06
CA THR A 894 38.80 -19.84 3.59
C THR A 894 40.05 -18.99 3.49
N LEU A 895 39.95 -17.77 2.92
CA LEU A 895 41.02 -16.81 2.84
C LEU A 895 41.55 -16.39 4.22
N LYS A 896 40.60 -16.23 5.19
CA LYS A 896 40.95 -15.94 6.59
C LYS A 896 41.74 -17.05 7.24
N SER A 897 41.37 -18.32 6.99
CA SER A 897 42.15 -19.47 7.46
C SER A 897 43.54 -19.54 6.85
N MET A 898 43.69 -19.23 5.55
CA MET A 898 44.99 -19.15 4.90
C MET A 898 45.89 -18.10 5.57
N ALA A 899 45.35 -16.90 5.85
CA ALA A 899 46.06 -15.84 6.53
C ALA A 899 46.48 -16.21 7.97
N ASN A 900 45.58 -16.86 8.72
CA ASN A 900 45.86 -17.33 10.07
C ASN A 900 46.95 -18.39 10.08
N LEU A 901 46.90 -19.39 9.18
CA LEU A 901 47.90 -20.43 9.05
C LEU A 901 49.25 -19.85 8.71
N ALA A 902 49.32 -18.89 7.79
CA ALA A 902 50.56 -18.21 7.45
C ALA A 902 51.19 -17.50 8.66
N ARG A 903 50.37 -16.80 9.46
CA ARG A 903 50.79 -16.09 10.67
C ARG A 903 51.30 -17.06 11.75
N ILE A 904 50.60 -18.19 11.99
CA ILE A 904 51.01 -19.24 12.96
C ILE A 904 52.37 -19.79 12.57
N ARG A 905 52.61 -20.14 11.30
CA ARG A 905 53.90 -20.65 10.78
C ARG A 905 55.03 -19.61 10.94
N GLU A 906 54.79 -18.37 10.59
CA GLU A 906 55.78 -17.32 10.73
C GLU A 906 56.23 -17.11 12.20
N CYS A 907 55.27 -17.11 13.14
CA CYS A 907 55.56 -16.99 14.55
C CYS A 907 56.26 -18.23 15.13
N GLY A 908 55.85 -19.44 14.73
CA GLY A 908 56.47 -20.68 15.16
C GLY A 908 57.92 -20.82 14.68
N ILE A 909 58.25 -20.37 13.46
CA ILE A 909 59.63 -20.33 12.93
C ILE A 909 60.49 -19.34 13.72
N LYS A 910 59.99 -18.14 14.06
CA LYS A 910 60.73 -17.13 14.82
C LYS A 910 61.10 -17.56 16.23
N GLN A 911 60.36 -18.48 16.82
CA GLN A 911 60.61 -18.98 18.16
C GLN A 911 61.55 -20.20 18.21
N SER A 912 61.62 -20.94 17.08
CA SER A 912 62.53 -22.07 16.93
C SER A 912 63.91 -21.70 16.37
N SER A 913 64.08 -20.46 15.89
CA SER A 913 65.35 -19.84 15.53
C SER A 913 65.94 -18.98 16.67
#